data_c2f7ca085cf0b021755282097d8b0255
#
_entry.id   c2f7ca085cf0b021755282097d8b0255
#
_cell.length_a   1.000
_cell.length_b   1.000
_cell.length_c   1.000
_cell.angle_alpha   90.00
_cell.angle_beta   90.00
_cell.angle_gamma   90.00
#
_symmetry.space_group_name_H-M   'P 1'
#
loop_
_entity.id
_entity.type
_entity.pdbx_description
1 polymer ?
#
loop_
_entity_poly.entity_id
_entity_poly.type
_entity_poly.pdbx_seq_one_letter_code
_entity_poly.pdbx_strand_id
1 'polypeptide(L)'
;MKKSLIFVFTLLSTCVMWGKQLSQNEAMDVARNFFGQSGNLRSTEEIKLAAVAEELTDVNNLRSAADESAFYVFNRGNSGFVIVAGDDRMKQILGYSKNNAFVTENIPANLKAMLNAYSTLHADLDKVAATDVESVSKSSDQFAEEVQPLLGDINWGQSEPYNLDCPVMKDGRSVTGCAATALAMVMKYYEYPAKGNGTHSYKTSSGITYSYDYENNTFDWENMLPQYVEGQYTEKQSKAVANLMYACGVALNMEYSPIESGTSMALNYERALIDIFGYNKNLGYALRYYYTSNEWMNLVKEELNAKRIVYYGGTSLNGGHAFLIDGYDKDNLVHVNWGWNGYFNGYFEIASLDSNSPGVGSESVNGYFMYQQMVIGLQPDSENYNYTSRFVINEMSADKLEFKKGEKIHITSNVTNMTSAFNKGEIAVIAENNNGEQTIIASKNISTPVSIKDGEIDFPFEVVIPQELKDGNYRLYIATKEEREDGFSKTKSSNGIVSEYTLAVNGESCVMIPFSGNFDIENDLNVGFELPDVLYTGATFKLKMSFENKNPNSEYFDTVFLMLLDKESKEPMMILGKTFQIFIPADSLKNIELSIPVIGIDNNGNSVDIPSGVYEIAPFAFLGNDLYSVGESKQITIGQGCYKLKVSNGYVKPELGLGEKLKYSADIMLDGEGDGFTGELAAVVYNKTNKTFVDSVSTYISFDKNMQPYKLNMEFDTDFNPGDYFIALFYINTPNFTLLTIPLDFSVSTNPTSIEVQPAGVDGLTVCGISNGNNIRIKTSELANGVEIYTINGQKVLQETLTPGVGNIYNLNVANISKGVYIIVVRTSDGKVYRAKFRI
;
A
#
# COMPACT_ATOMS: atom_id res chain seq x y z
N MET A 1 9.41 -15.68 76.49
CA MET A 1 8.46 -15.84 75.31
C MET A 1 9.07 -15.21 74.10
N LYS A 2 9.61 -16.04 73.23
CA LYS A 2 10.23 -15.63 71.99
C LYS A 2 9.12 -15.62 70.87
N LYS A 3 8.84 -14.47 70.28
CA LYS A 3 7.97 -14.36 69.09
C LYS A 3 8.85 -14.48 67.87
N SER A 4 8.73 -15.59 67.14
CA SER A 4 9.30 -15.77 65.77
C SER A 4 8.48 -14.99 64.79
N LEU A 5 9.13 -14.09 64.06
CA LEU A 5 8.57 -13.39 62.89
C LEU A 5 8.88 -14.22 61.66
N ILE A 6 7.82 -14.79 61.03
CA ILE A 6 7.94 -15.49 59.75
C ILE A 6 7.81 -14.42 58.69
N PHE A 7 8.89 -14.16 57.95
CA PHE A 7 8.89 -13.37 56.69
C PHE A 7 8.43 -14.27 55.56
N VAL A 8 7.23 -14.06 55.08
CA VAL A 8 6.78 -14.66 53.85
C VAL A 8 7.33 -13.80 52.69
N PHE A 9 8.33 -14.32 51.97
CA PHE A 9 8.79 -13.79 50.72
C PHE A 9 7.78 -14.20 49.65
N THR A 10 6.90 -13.29 49.25
CA THR A 10 6.12 -13.40 48.04
C THR A 10 7.04 -13.11 46.85
N LEU A 11 7.51 -14.14 46.19
CA LEU A 11 8.09 -14.00 44.85
C LEU A 11 6.97 -13.46 43.95
N LEU A 12 7.01 -12.18 43.58
CA LEU A 12 6.37 -11.68 42.38
C LEU A 12 7.19 -12.21 41.20
N SER A 13 6.74 -13.32 40.66
CA SER A 13 7.16 -13.70 39.31
C SER A 13 6.48 -12.71 38.37
N THR A 14 7.22 -11.73 37.87
CA THR A 14 6.87 -11.00 36.66
C THR A 14 6.89 -12.02 35.53
N CYS A 15 5.72 -12.58 35.21
CA CYS A 15 5.52 -13.25 33.93
C CYS A 15 5.65 -12.16 32.88
N VAL A 16 6.80 -12.07 32.24
CA VAL A 16 6.90 -11.44 30.92
C VAL A 16 6.03 -12.31 30.03
N MET A 17 4.84 -11.85 29.68
CA MET A 17 4.01 -12.50 28.68
C MET A 17 4.71 -12.30 27.34
N TRP A 18 5.42 -13.31 26.91
CA TRP A 18 5.89 -13.41 25.52
C TRP A 18 4.65 -13.69 24.68
N GLY A 19 4.41 -12.88 23.65
CA GLY A 19 3.37 -13.16 22.67
C GLY A 19 3.57 -14.55 22.09
N LYS A 20 2.46 -15.25 21.85
CA LYS A 20 2.47 -16.64 21.36
C LYS A 20 2.08 -16.65 19.90
N GLN A 21 2.98 -17.11 19.07
CA GLN A 21 2.65 -17.47 17.71
C GLN A 21 1.71 -18.68 17.68
N LEU A 22 0.67 -18.60 16.85
CA LEU A 22 -0.31 -19.66 16.69
C LEU A 22 0.12 -20.61 15.57
N SER A 23 0.11 -21.90 15.87
CA SER A 23 0.21 -22.95 14.84
C SER A 23 -1.07 -23.00 13.99
N GLN A 24 -0.98 -23.58 12.80
CA GLN A 24 -2.14 -23.80 11.93
C GLN A 24 -3.29 -24.55 12.64
N ASN A 25 -2.99 -25.50 13.53
CA ASN A 25 -4.00 -26.25 14.27
C ASN A 25 -4.72 -25.37 15.30
N GLU A 26 -4.00 -24.52 16.02
CA GLU A 26 -4.61 -23.56 16.96
C GLU A 26 -5.45 -22.52 16.23
N ALA A 27 -4.99 -22.01 15.10
CA ALA A 27 -5.78 -21.14 14.24
C ALA A 27 -7.04 -21.83 13.67
N MET A 28 -6.95 -23.12 13.34
CA MET A 28 -8.10 -23.94 12.93
C MET A 28 -9.13 -24.04 14.06
N ASP A 29 -8.70 -24.18 15.30
CA ASP A 29 -9.63 -24.25 16.45
C ASP A 29 -10.30 -22.89 16.68
N VAL A 30 -9.60 -21.78 16.46
CA VAL A 30 -10.19 -20.43 16.44
C VAL A 30 -11.27 -20.34 15.35
N ALA A 31 -10.97 -20.80 14.13
CA ALA A 31 -11.91 -20.79 13.02
C ALA A 31 -13.15 -21.65 13.31
N ARG A 32 -12.99 -22.81 13.94
CA ARG A 32 -14.10 -23.68 14.38
C ARG A 32 -14.98 -22.99 15.41
N ASN A 33 -14.36 -22.32 16.40
CA ASN A 33 -15.09 -21.59 17.43
C ASN A 33 -15.86 -20.42 16.82
N PHE A 34 -15.24 -19.66 15.91
CA PHE A 34 -15.89 -18.55 15.21
C PHE A 34 -17.14 -19.00 14.44
N PHE A 35 -17.04 -20.05 13.63
CA PHE A 35 -18.18 -20.59 12.88
C PHE A 35 -19.21 -21.27 13.78
N GLY A 36 -18.81 -21.87 14.91
CA GLY A 36 -19.69 -22.48 15.90
C GLY A 36 -20.55 -21.46 16.65
N GLN A 37 -20.05 -20.29 16.97
CA GLN A 37 -20.77 -19.20 17.62
C GLN A 37 -21.78 -18.50 16.70
N SER A 38 -21.60 -18.57 15.39
CA SER A 38 -22.46 -17.92 14.38
C SER A 38 -23.86 -18.52 14.24
N GLY A 39 -24.31 -19.38 15.15
CA GLY A 39 -25.71 -19.83 15.30
C GLY A 39 -26.25 -20.77 14.23
N ASN A 40 -25.50 -21.09 13.18
CA ASN A 40 -25.89 -22.04 12.13
C ASN A 40 -25.35 -23.47 12.40
N LEU A 41 -25.71 -24.05 13.52
CA LEU A 41 -25.34 -25.42 13.95
C LEU A 41 -25.84 -26.56 13.03
N ARG A 42 -26.39 -26.26 11.85
CA ARG A 42 -26.91 -27.28 10.91
C ARG A 42 -26.06 -27.40 9.64
N SER A 43 -25.00 -26.65 9.45
CA SER A 43 -24.12 -26.84 8.31
C SER A 43 -23.16 -27.98 8.59
N THR A 44 -23.26 -29.07 7.83
CA THR A 44 -22.28 -30.17 7.81
C THR A 44 -21.05 -29.84 6.96
N GLU A 45 -20.91 -28.60 6.57
CA GLU A 45 -19.78 -28.16 5.74
C GLU A 45 -18.47 -28.18 6.53
N GLU A 46 -17.49 -28.82 5.95
CA GLU A 46 -16.15 -28.95 6.52
C GLU A 46 -15.41 -27.62 6.48
N ILE A 47 -14.72 -27.29 7.56
CA ILE A 47 -13.82 -26.14 7.62
C ILE A 47 -12.44 -26.60 7.14
N LYS A 48 -11.92 -25.95 6.10
CA LYS A 48 -10.62 -26.27 5.49
C LYS A 48 -9.75 -25.05 5.39
N LEU A 49 -8.44 -25.23 5.56
CA LEU A 49 -7.45 -24.22 5.19
C LEU A 49 -7.61 -23.92 3.70
N ALA A 50 -7.77 -22.64 3.37
CA ALA A 50 -7.83 -22.14 2.00
C ALA A 50 -6.48 -21.60 1.56
N ALA A 51 -5.78 -20.88 2.44
CA ALA A 51 -4.46 -20.32 2.19
C ALA A 51 -3.77 -19.91 3.51
N VAL A 52 -2.48 -19.71 3.43
CA VAL A 52 -1.63 -19.06 4.44
C VAL A 52 -1.14 -17.71 3.90
N ALA A 53 -0.63 -16.86 4.79
CA ALA A 53 -0.18 -15.51 4.42
C ALA A 53 0.87 -15.52 3.29
N GLU A 54 1.80 -16.46 3.31
CA GLU A 54 2.90 -16.60 2.36
C GLU A 54 2.41 -16.88 0.92
N GLU A 55 1.24 -17.48 0.77
CA GLU A 55 0.62 -17.76 -0.53
C GLU A 55 -0.14 -16.55 -1.11
N LEU A 56 -0.52 -15.60 -0.25
CA LEU A 56 -1.42 -14.50 -0.60
C LEU A 56 -0.73 -13.13 -0.64
N THR A 57 0.45 -13.01 -0.03
CA THR A 57 1.13 -11.74 0.18
C THR A 57 2.49 -11.70 -0.49
N ASP A 58 2.97 -10.50 -0.77
CA ASP A 58 4.30 -10.27 -1.33
C ASP A 58 5.37 -10.06 -0.22
N VAL A 59 4.97 -10.22 1.05
CA VAL A 59 5.83 -10.02 2.22
C VAL A 59 6.56 -11.33 2.52
N ASN A 60 7.86 -11.36 2.25
CA ASN A 60 8.72 -12.48 2.65
C ASN A 60 8.92 -12.47 4.17
N ASN A 61 8.16 -13.27 4.89
CA ASN A 61 8.40 -13.52 6.32
C ASN A 61 9.64 -14.39 6.47
N LEU A 62 10.79 -13.78 6.73
CA LEU A 62 12.08 -14.45 7.00
C LEU A 62 12.07 -15.32 8.28
N ARG A 63 10.93 -15.51 8.95
CA ARG A 63 10.81 -16.18 10.25
C ARG A 63 9.91 -17.42 10.27
N SER A 64 9.26 -17.81 9.18
CA SER A 64 8.38 -18.98 9.23
C SER A 64 9.18 -20.27 9.38
N ALA A 65 9.20 -20.81 10.60
CA ALA A 65 9.30 -22.25 10.75
C ALA A 65 8.11 -22.88 10.00
N ALA A 66 8.27 -24.07 9.44
CA ALA A 66 7.32 -24.69 8.51
C ALA A 66 5.82 -24.77 8.93
N ASP A 67 5.47 -24.32 10.14
CA ASP A 67 4.11 -24.35 10.73
C ASP A 67 3.64 -22.98 11.26
N GLU A 68 4.32 -21.86 10.96
CA GLU A 68 4.04 -20.52 11.48
C GLU A 68 3.81 -19.52 10.35
N SER A 69 2.62 -18.92 10.29
CA SER A 69 2.23 -17.93 9.27
C SER A 69 1.68 -16.67 9.93
N ALA A 70 1.80 -15.52 9.26
CA ALA A 70 1.26 -14.25 9.76
C ALA A 70 -0.26 -14.29 9.96
N PHE A 71 -0.95 -15.02 9.12
CA PHE A 71 -2.37 -15.33 9.26
C PHE A 71 -2.73 -16.60 8.47
N TYR A 72 -3.89 -17.15 8.79
CA TYR A 72 -4.47 -18.32 8.15
C TYR A 72 -5.85 -17.99 7.64
N VAL A 73 -6.18 -18.42 6.42
CA VAL A 73 -7.51 -18.28 5.83
C VAL A 73 -8.20 -19.63 5.81
N PHE A 74 -9.37 -19.74 6.44
CA PHE A 74 -10.16 -20.96 6.47
C PHE A 74 -11.49 -20.74 5.78
N ASN A 75 -11.88 -21.65 4.88
CA ASN A 75 -13.19 -21.70 4.26
C ASN A 75 -14.08 -22.69 4.98
N ARG A 76 -15.36 -22.33 5.13
CA ARG A 76 -16.45 -23.25 5.48
C ARG A 76 -17.23 -23.59 4.22
N GLY A 77 -16.83 -24.66 3.54
CA GLY A 77 -17.37 -25.01 2.23
C GLY A 77 -17.33 -23.82 1.27
N ASN A 78 -18.49 -23.51 0.65
CA ASN A 78 -18.65 -22.32 -0.20
C ASN A 78 -19.42 -21.18 0.50
N SER A 79 -19.75 -21.33 1.78
CA SER A 79 -20.70 -20.48 2.50
C SER A 79 -20.07 -19.44 3.42
N GLY A 80 -18.74 -19.42 3.53
CA GLY A 80 -18.06 -18.42 4.34
C GLY A 80 -16.55 -18.63 4.42
N PHE A 81 -15.83 -17.58 4.85
CA PHE A 81 -14.43 -17.66 5.19
C PHE A 81 -14.13 -16.92 6.49
N VAL A 82 -12.99 -17.23 7.10
CA VAL A 82 -12.43 -16.46 8.22
C VAL A 82 -10.92 -16.34 8.07
N ILE A 83 -10.38 -15.14 8.33
CA ILE A 83 -8.95 -14.85 8.40
C ILE A 83 -8.59 -14.77 9.88
N VAL A 84 -7.76 -15.69 10.33
CA VAL A 84 -7.31 -15.81 11.73
C VAL A 84 -5.87 -15.32 11.81
N ALA A 85 -5.57 -14.44 12.75
CA ALA A 85 -4.20 -13.97 13.01
C ALA A 85 -3.27 -15.12 13.40
N GLY A 86 -2.02 -15.05 13.02
CA GLY A 86 -0.99 -16.03 13.36
C GLY A 86 -0.29 -15.76 14.70
N ASP A 87 -0.63 -14.67 15.39
CA ASP A 87 -0.04 -14.31 16.69
C ASP A 87 -1.13 -13.77 17.62
N ASP A 88 -1.06 -14.10 18.93
CA ASP A 88 -2.07 -13.73 19.92
C ASP A 88 -2.01 -12.25 20.35
N ARG A 89 -0.96 -11.55 19.95
CA ARG A 89 -0.84 -10.08 20.09
C ARG A 89 -1.63 -9.31 19.04
N MET A 90 -2.07 -9.96 17.97
CA MET A 90 -2.95 -9.40 16.96
C MET A 90 -4.42 -9.62 17.33
N LYS A 91 -5.32 -8.82 16.74
CA LYS A 91 -6.75 -9.12 16.82
C LYS A 91 -7.01 -10.51 16.24
N GLN A 92 -7.63 -11.39 17.01
CA GLN A 92 -7.73 -12.82 16.67
C GLN A 92 -8.41 -13.08 15.31
N ILE A 93 -9.46 -12.30 14.98
CA ILE A 93 -10.15 -12.34 13.68
C ILE A 93 -9.83 -11.06 12.93
N LEU A 94 -9.11 -11.21 11.82
CA LEU A 94 -8.70 -10.10 10.95
C LEU A 94 -9.75 -9.80 9.86
N GLY A 95 -10.54 -10.79 9.51
CA GLY A 95 -11.64 -10.62 8.57
C GLY A 95 -12.46 -11.89 8.39
N TYR A 96 -13.68 -11.75 7.89
CA TYR A 96 -14.54 -12.88 7.60
C TYR A 96 -15.66 -12.53 6.61
N SER A 97 -16.20 -13.56 5.98
CA SER A 97 -17.48 -13.50 5.28
C SER A 97 -18.39 -14.62 5.77
N LYS A 98 -19.70 -14.34 5.84
CA LYS A 98 -20.71 -15.35 6.17
C LYS A 98 -21.37 -15.96 4.92
N ASN A 99 -21.09 -15.41 3.74
CA ASN A 99 -21.82 -15.69 2.51
C ASN A 99 -20.93 -16.22 1.38
N ASN A 100 -19.62 -15.97 1.42
CA ASN A 100 -18.70 -16.31 0.33
C ASN A 100 -17.47 -17.05 0.87
N ALA A 101 -16.99 -18.05 0.14
CA ALA A 101 -15.67 -18.62 0.36
C ALA A 101 -14.57 -17.64 -0.12
N PHE A 102 -13.41 -17.71 0.48
CA PHE A 102 -12.22 -17.02 0.01
C PHE A 102 -11.64 -17.76 -1.19
N VAL A 103 -11.43 -17.05 -2.28
CA VAL A 103 -10.82 -17.57 -3.51
C VAL A 103 -9.38 -17.06 -3.57
N THR A 104 -8.42 -17.94 -3.82
CA THR A 104 -7.00 -17.60 -3.81
C THR A 104 -6.49 -17.05 -5.15
N GLU A 105 -7.30 -17.17 -6.20
CA GLU A 105 -6.98 -16.68 -7.54
C GLU A 105 -7.63 -15.31 -7.80
N ASN A 106 -6.92 -14.44 -8.53
CA ASN A 106 -7.43 -13.12 -8.92
C ASN A 106 -7.90 -12.26 -7.74
N ILE A 107 -7.16 -12.27 -6.63
CA ILE A 107 -7.45 -11.43 -5.46
C ILE A 107 -7.39 -9.96 -5.89
N PRO A 108 -8.43 -9.15 -5.58
CA PRO A 108 -8.40 -7.71 -5.87
C PRO A 108 -7.18 -7.03 -5.25
N ALA A 109 -6.57 -6.11 -5.97
CA ALA A 109 -5.34 -5.44 -5.54
C ALA A 109 -5.48 -4.76 -4.16
N ASN A 110 -6.65 -4.19 -3.87
CA ASN A 110 -6.98 -3.60 -2.58
C ASN A 110 -7.05 -4.63 -1.43
N LEU A 111 -7.70 -5.78 -1.65
CA LEU A 111 -7.71 -6.86 -0.66
C LEU A 111 -6.29 -7.43 -0.47
N LYS A 112 -5.54 -7.65 -1.55
CA LYS A 112 -4.15 -8.10 -1.48
C LYS A 112 -3.29 -7.12 -0.66
N ALA A 113 -3.49 -5.84 -0.87
CA ALA A 113 -2.81 -4.80 -0.11
C ALA A 113 -3.12 -4.86 1.40
N MET A 114 -4.38 -5.10 1.76
CA MET A 114 -4.78 -5.28 3.16
C MET A 114 -4.17 -6.56 3.77
N LEU A 115 -4.13 -7.66 3.02
CA LEU A 115 -3.48 -8.90 3.46
C LEU A 115 -1.97 -8.71 3.66
N ASN A 116 -1.31 -7.96 2.78
CA ASN A 116 0.09 -7.56 2.95
C ASN A 116 0.30 -6.76 4.25
N ALA A 117 -0.64 -5.86 4.59
CA ALA A 117 -0.58 -5.11 5.84
C ALA A 117 -0.65 -6.02 7.07
N TYR A 118 -1.51 -7.03 7.07
CA TYR A 118 -1.57 -8.04 8.15
C TYR A 118 -0.24 -8.80 8.30
N SER A 119 0.40 -9.18 7.19
CA SER A 119 1.71 -9.85 7.24
C SER A 119 2.82 -8.95 7.75
N THR A 120 2.81 -7.68 7.38
CA THR A 120 3.79 -6.69 7.87
C THR A 120 3.64 -6.45 9.36
N LEU A 121 2.40 -6.29 9.85
CA LEU A 121 2.14 -6.17 11.29
C LEU A 121 2.73 -7.36 12.06
N HIS A 122 2.46 -8.58 11.62
CA HIS A 122 2.99 -9.78 12.24
C HIS A 122 4.53 -9.76 12.30
N ALA A 123 5.20 -9.33 11.22
CA ALA A 123 6.65 -9.24 11.17
C ALA A 123 7.23 -8.21 12.16
N ASP A 124 6.46 -7.22 12.54
CA ASP A 124 6.89 -6.14 13.44
C ASP A 124 6.54 -6.34 14.91
N LEU A 125 5.70 -7.33 15.26
CA LEU A 125 5.25 -7.60 16.63
C LEU A 125 6.38 -7.75 17.65
N ASP A 126 7.53 -8.32 17.28
CA ASP A 126 8.67 -8.52 18.18
C ASP A 126 9.54 -7.27 18.35
N LYS A 127 9.29 -6.24 17.53
CA LYS A 127 10.00 -4.96 17.58
C LYS A 127 9.28 -3.95 18.48
N VAL A 128 8.02 -4.23 18.83
CA VAL A 128 7.19 -3.40 19.71
C VAL A 128 7.36 -3.89 21.15
N ALA A 129 7.76 -3.02 22.06
CA ALA A 129 7.75 -3.34 23.49
C ALA A 129 6.31 -3.67 23.91
N ALA A 130 6.14 -4.74 24.70
CA ALA A 130 4.83 -5.10 25.23
C ALA A 130 4.34 -3.99 26.18
N THR A 131 3.58 -3.06 25.64
CA THR A 131 2.79 -2.12 26.45
C THR A 131 1.50 -2.83 26.84
N ASP A 132 1.13 -2.79 28.11
CA ASP A 132 -0.15 -3.28 28.60
C ASP A 132 -1.26 -2.62 27.78
N VAL A 133 -1.91 -3.40 26.94
CA VAL A 133 -3.10 -2.98 26.20
C VAL A 133 -4.22 -2.82 27.23
N GLU A 134 -4.37 -1.61 27.77
CA GLU A 134 -5.58 -1.28 28.52
C GLU A 134 -6.77 -1.46 27.57
N SER A 135 -7.67 -2.34 27.97
CA SER A 135 -8.91 -2.59 27.26
C SER A 135 -9.60 -1.26 26.93
N VAL A 136 -9.83 -1.03 25.64
CA VAL A 136 -10.61 0.09 25.11
C VAL A 136 -11.81 0.37 26.01
N SER A 137 -11.88 1.56 26.57
CA SER A 137 -13.11 2.05 27.19
C SER A 137 -14.21 1.90 26.14
N LYS A 138 -15.26 1.13 26.46
CA LYS A 138 -16.44 1.01 25.59
C LYS A 138 -16.83 2.40 25.14
N SER A 139 -16.75 2.64 23.83
CA SER A 139 -17.25 3.87 23.25
C SER A 139 -18.70 4.06 23.73
N SER A 140 -19.01 5.29 24.11
CA SER A 140 -20.31 5.70 24.64
C SER A 140 -21.47 5.04 23.91
N ASP A 141 -22.59 4.75 24.60
CA ASP A 141 -23.88 4.18 24.14
C ASP A 141 -24.57 4.96 22.98
N GLN A 142 -23.81 5.70 22.17
CA GLN A 142 -24.32 6.61 21.13
C GLN A 142 -24.67 5.89 19.83
N PHE A 143 -24.00 4.78 19.50
CA PHE A 143 -24.18 4.04 18.23
C PHE A 143 -24.75 2.65 18.47
N ALA A 144 -25.41 2.09 17.45
CA ALA A 144 -25.83 0.70 17.47
C ALA A 144 -24.60 -0.22 17.64
N GLU A 145 -24.79 -1.37 18.30
CA GLU A 145 -23.72 -2.36 18.49
C GLU A 145 -23.21 -2.89 17.14
N GLU A 146 -24.11 -3.05 16.15
CA GLU A 146 -23.80 -3.44 14.79
C GLU A 146 -24.74 -2.78 13.77
N VAL A 147 -24.29 -2.63 12.53
CA VAL A 147 -25.10 -2.26 11.38
C VAL A 147 -24.89 -3.30 10.29
N GLN A 148 -25.96 -3.99 9.90
CA GLN A 148 -25.91 -4.96 8.81
C GLN A 148 -25.64 -4.27 7.47
N PRO A 149 -25.03 -4.98 6.48
CA PRO A 149 -24.68 -4.39 5.18
C PRO A 149 -25.89 -3.73 4.51
N LEU A 150 -25.80 -2.42 4.28
CA LEU A 150 -26.90 -1.63 3.73
C LEU A 150 -27.16 -1.92 2.25
N LEU A 151 -26.13 -2.28 1.49
CA LEU A 151 -26.25 -2.62 0.07
C LEU A 151 -27.01 -3.93 -0.15
N GLY A 152 -27.09 -4.81 0.86
CA GLY A 152 -27.78 -6.09 0.74
C GLY A 152 -27.21 -6.93 -0.40
N ASP A 153 -28.05 -7.25 -1.39
CA ASP A 153 -27.67 -8.07 -2.54
C ASP A 153 -27.04 -7.30 -3.72
N ILE A 154 -26.82 -5.98 -3.60
CA ILE A 154 -26.20 -5.18 -4.66
C ILE A 154 -24.70 -5.51 -4.71
N ASN A 155 -24.32 -6.37 -5.67
CA ASN A 155 -22.97 -6.89 -5.84
C ASN A 155 -22.51 -6.71 -7.30
N TRP A 156 -22.06 -5.51 -7.62
CA TRP A 156 -21.66 -5.18 -8.99
C TRP A 156 -20.13 -5.27 -9.18
N GLY A 157 -19.73 -5.37 -10.45
CA GLY A 157 -18.33 -5.46 -10.87
C GLY A 157 -17.97 -4.47 -11.95
N GLN A 158 -16.79 -4.61 -12.55
CA GLN A 158 -16.22 -3.65 -13.49
C GLN A 158 -16.16 -4.14 -14.94
N SER A 159 -16.33 -5.45 -15.16
CA SER A 159 -16.31 -6.10 -16.48
C SER A 159 -17.73 -6.28 -17.01
N GLU A 160 -17.91 -7.05 -18.10
CA GLU A 160 -19.23 -7.32 -18.67
C GLU A 160 -20.16 -7.99 -17.64
N PRO A 161 -21.46 -7.56 -17.55
CA PRO A 161 -22.16 -6.63 -18.47
C PRO A 161 -22.02 -5.13 -18.11
N TYR A 162 -21.37 -4.79 -17.02
CA TYR A 162 -21.33 -3.43 -16.47
C TYR A 162 -20.62 -2.43 -17.40
N ASN A 163 -19.63 -2.88 -18.16
CA ASN A 163 -18.83 -2.02 -19.03
C ASN A 163 -19.28 -1.98 -20.50
N LEU A 164 -20.48 -2.46 -20.83
CA LEU A 164 -20.93 -2.54 -22.24
C LEU A 164 -20.92 -1.20 -22.95
N ASP A 165 -21.17 -0.10 -22.24
CA ASP A 165 -21.15 1.26 -22.80
C ASP A 165 -19.77 1.95 -22.62
N CYS A 166 -18.81 1.33 -21.96
CA CYS A 166 -17.45 1.85 -21.83
C CYS A 166 -16.70 1.82 -23.17
N PRO A 167 -15.73 2.72 -23.38
CA PRO A 167 -14.96 2.82 -24.62
C PRO A 167 -14.23 1.53 -24.98
N VAL A 168 -14.24 1.20 -26.26
CA VAL A 168 -13.43 0.10 -26.81
C VAL A 168 -12.11 0.67 -27.31
N MET A 169 -11.01 0.17 -26.76
CA MET A 169 -9.65 0.54 -27.12
C MET A 169 -8.99 -0.55 -27.98
N LYS A 170 -7.74 -0.32 -28.41
CA LYS A 170 -7.00 -1.27 -29.25
C LYS A 170 -6.89 -2.66 -28.59
N ASP A 171 -6.70 -2.69 -27.26
CA ASP A 171 -6.43 -3.92 -26.50
C ASP A 171 -7.68 -4.48 -25.79
N GLY A 172 -8.86 -3.95 -26.10
CA GLY A 172 -10.14 -4.43 -25.57
C GLY A 172 -11.06 -3.33 -25.08
N ARG A 173 -12.20 -3.72 -24.53
CA ARG A 173 -13.16 -2.81 -23.90
C ARG A 173 -12.63 -2.38 -22.52
N SER A 174 -12.70 -1.09 -22.23
CA SER A 174 -12.31 -0.55 -20.93
C SER A 174 -13.20 -1.08 -19.83
N VAL A 175 -12.60 -1.31 -18.64
CA VAL A 175 -13.37 -1.56 -17.42
C VAL A 175 -14.05 -0.27 -16.93
N THR A 176 -15.11 -0.39 -16.11
CA THR A 176 -15.84 0.79 -15.60
C THR A 176 -14.99 1.68 -14.70
N GLY A 177 -14.02 1.09 -13.98
CA GLY A 177 -13.26 1.72 -12.91
C GLY A 177 -13.95 1.61 -11.54
N CYS A 178 -13.16 1.41 -10.50
CA CYS A 178 -13.64 1.19 -9.13
C CYS A 178 -14.51 2.36 -8.62
N ALA A 179 -14.09 3.60 -8.91
CA ALA A 179 -14.81 4.80 -8.48
C ALA A 179 -16.22 4.90 -9.12
N ALA A 180 -16.35 4.64 -10.43
CA ALA A 180 -17.64 4.64 -11.09
C ALA A 180 -18.53 3.48 -10.59
N THR A 181 -17.96 2.31 -10.37
CA THR A 181 -18.67 1.14 -9.85
C THR A 181 -19.21 1.39 -8.43
N ALA A 182 -18.39 1.94 -7.55
CA ALA A 182 -18.80 2.29 -6.20
C ALA A 182 -19.91 3.35 -6.20
N LEU A 183 -19.75 4.42 -7.00
CA LEU A 183 -20.78 5.45 -7.14
C LEU A 183 -22.11 4.87 -7.68
N ALA A 184 -22.05 4.05 -8.71
CA ALA A 184 -23.22 3.41 -9.31
C ALA A 184 -23.99 2.51 -8.31
N MET A 185 -23.26 1.77 -7.45
CA MET A 185 -23.88 0.95 -6.39
C MET A 185 -24.57 1.82 -5.34
N VAL A 186 -24.00 2.97 -4.95
CA VAL A 186 -24.68 3.93 -4.06
C VAL A 186 -25.93 4.49 -4.72
N MET A 187 -25.85 4.86 -6.01
CA MET A 187 -27.00 5.34 -6.75
C MET A 187 -28.10 4.26 -6.87
N LYS A 188 -27.73 3.00 -7.05
CA LYS A 188 -28.69 1.87 -7.04
C LYS A 188 -29.32 1.65 -5.67
N TYR A 189 -28.57 1.82 -4.58
CA TYR A 189 -29.11 1.72 -3.22
C TYR A 189 -30.26 2.70 -2.98
N TYR A 190 -30.14 3.93 -3.50
CA TYR A 190 -31.18 4.97 -3.39
C TYR A 190 -32.17 4.96 -4.56
N GLU A 191 -31.89 4.23 -5.66
CA GLU A 191 -32.61 4.33 -6.94
C GLU A 191 -32.82 5.80 -7.37
N TYR A 192 -31.79 6.61 -7.20
CA TYR A 192 -31.81 8.06 -7.39
C TYR A 192 -30.54 8.54 -8.11
N PRO A 193 -30.65 9.57 -8.98
CA PRO A 193 -31.86 10.25 -9.47
C PRO A 193 -32.54 9.47 -10.63
N ALA A 194 -33.73 9.86 -11.04
CA ALA A 194 -34.34 9.34 -12.26
C ALA A 194 -33.55 9.74 -13.52
N LYS A 195 -32.94 10.92 -13.50
CA LYS A 195 -31.97 11.44 -14.50
C LYS A 195 -31.11 12.51 -13.84
N GLY A 196 -29.94 12.78 -14.41
CA GLY A 196 -29.09 13.88 -13.93
C GLY A 196 -29.39 15.22 -14.61
N ASN A 197 -28.53 16.20 -14.36
CA ASN A 197 -28.67 17.59 -14.84
C ASN A 197 -27.67 17.88 -15.96
N GLY A 198 -28.14 18.47 -17.05
CA GLY A 198 -27.33 19.04 -18.14
C GLY A 198 -26.49 17.99 -18.90
N THR A 199 -25.43 18.46 -19.51
CA THR A 199 -24.45 17.64 -20.26
C THR A 199 -23.07 17.90 -19.70
N HIS A 200 -22.31 16.84 -19.48
CA HIS A 200 -20.91 16.95 -19.07
C HIS A 200 -19.98 16.35 -20.12
N SER A 201 -18.86 17.01 -20.36
CA SER A 201 -17.80 16.58 -21.28
C SER A 201 -16.44 16.92 -20.70
N TYR A 202 -15.49 16.02 -20.85
CA TYR A 202 -14.12 16.21 -20.41
C TYR A 202 -13.13 15.59 -21.41
N LYS A 203 -11.88 16.00 -21.30
CA LYS A 203 -10.78 15.50 -22.11
C LYS A 203 -9.81 14.73 -21.22
N THR A 204 -9.49 13.50 -21.61
CA THR A 204 -8.52 12.63 -20.91
C THR A 204 -7.09 13.16 -21.06
N SER A 205 -6.17 12.65 -20.24
CA SER A 205 -4.73 12.92 -20.35
C SER A 205 -4.16 12.53 -21.73
N SER A 206 -4.71 11.48 -22.35
CA SER A 206 -4.38 11.06 -23.72
C SER A 206 -5.03 11.89 -24.83
N GLY A 207 -5.84 12.90 -24.47
CA GLY A 207 -6.48 13.82 -25.39
C GLY A 207 -7.82 13.37 -25.98
N ILE A 208 -8.37 12.25 -25.52
CA ILE A 208 -9.70 11.74 -25.97
C ILE A 208 -10.78 12.50 -25.20
N THR A 209 -11.88 12.85 -25.90
CA THR A 209 -13.03 13.52 -25.28
C THR A 209 -14.16 12.52 -25.07
N TYR A 210 -14.68 12.45 -23.86
CA TYR A 210 -15.90 11.72 -23.50
C TYR A 210 -16.98 12.68 -23.03
N SER A 211 -18.24 12.31 -23.26
CA SER A 211 -19.39 13.14 -22.88
C SER A 211 -20.62 12.28 -22.58
N TYR A 212 -21.52 12.83 -21.77
CA TYR A 212 -22.80 12.21 -21.47
C TYR A 212 -23.86 13.30 -21.26
N ASP A 213 -25.06 13.11 -21.86
CA ASP A 213 -26.22 13.99 -21.71
C ASP A 213 -27.13 13.47 -20.60
N TYR A 214 -26.98 14.01 -19.40
CA TYR A 214 -27.70 13.56 -18.21
C TYR A 214 -29.16 14.00 -18.22
N GLU A 215 -29.47 15.13 -18.93
CA GLU A 215 -30.81 15.68 -18.93
C GLU A 215 -31.79 14.90 -19.80
N ASN A 216 -31.30 14.32 -20.90
CA ASN A 216 -32.11 13.58 -21.84
C ASN A 216 -32.02 12.07 -21.70
N ASN A 217 -31.21 11.56 -20.82
CA ASN A 217 -31.06 10.14 -20.53
C ASN A 217 -31.58 9.80 -19.10
N THR A 218 -32.53 8.88 -19.02
CA THR A 218 -33.07 8.38 -17.74
C THR A 218 -32.41 7.08 -17.32
N PHE A 219 -32.28 6.89 -16.01
CA PHE A 219 -31.78 5.65 -15.44
C PHE A 219 -32.94 4.67 -15.22
N ASP A 220 -32.85 3.49 -15.82
CA ASP A 220 -33.90 2.46 -15.79
C ASP A 220 -33.74 1.55 -14.57
N TRP A 221 -34.04 2.11 -13.38
CA TRP A 221 -33.85 1.42 -12.07
C TRP A 221 -34.54 0.08 -11.98
N GLU A 222 -35.74 -0.05 -12.58
CA GLU A 222 -36.53 -1.29 -12.58
C GLU A 222 -35.84 -2.45 -13.30
N ASN A 223 -35.01 -2.15 -14.29
CA ASN A 223 -34.25 -3.16 -15.04
C ASN A 223 -32.82 -3.34 -14.58
N MET A 224 -32.36 -2.65 -13.53
CA MET A 224 -31.05 -2.89 -12.91
C MET A 224 -31.19 -3.98 -11.85
N LEU A 225 -30.62 -5.14 -12.13
CA LEU A 225 -30.58 -6.25 -11.17
C LEU A 225 -29.59 -5.97 -10.04
N PRO A 226 -29.82 -6.49 -8.83
CA PRO A 226 -28.87 -6.39 -7.74
C PRO A 226 -27.57 -7.18 -8.00
N GLN A 227 -27.65 -8.24 -8.85
CA GLN A 227 -26.52 -9.07 -9.24
C GLN A 227 -26.71 -9.60 -10.67
N TYR A 228 -25.63 -9.74 -11.41
CA TYR A 228 -25.63 -10.23 -12.79
C TYR A 228 -24.86 -11.54 -12.89
N VAL A 229 -25.59 -12.62 -13.16
CA VAL A 229 -25.05 -13.96 -13.41
C VAL A 229 -25.18 -14.23 -14.89
N GLU A 230 -24.11 -14.66 -15.54
CA GLU A 230 -24.07 -14.93 -16.98
C GLU A 230 -25.22 -15.86 -17.39
N GLY A 231 -25.93 -15.49 -18.46
CA GLY A 231 -27.10 -16.21 -18.96
C GLY A 231 -28.40 -16.02 -18.16
N GLN A 232 -28.40 -15.24 -17.07
CA GLN A 232 -29.59 -15.01 -16.23
C GLN A 232 -30.14 -13.57 -16.32
N TYR A 233 -29.65 -12.76 -17.25
CA TYR A 233 -30.14 -11.41 -17.49
C TYR A 233 -30.44 -11.15 -18.97
N THR A 234 -31.34 -10.22 -19.23
CA THR A 234 -31.72 -9.79 -20.57
C THR A 234 -30.81 -8.65 -21.08
N GLU A 235 -30.81 -8.44 -22.40
CA GLU A 235 -30.10 -7.29 -23.01
C GLU A 235 -30.57 -5.95 -22.42
N LYS A 236 -31.87 -5.80 -22.10
CA LYS A 236 -32.41 -4.59 -21.48
C LYS A 236 -31.78 -4.35 -20.11
N GLN A 237 -31.65 -5.40 -19.31
CA GLN A 237 -31.06 -5.32 -17.97
C GLN A 237 -29.56 -5.01 -18.00
N SER A 238 -28.82 -5.62 -18.91
CA SER A 238 -27.39 -5.33 -19.09
C SER A 238 -27.14 -3.90 -19.57
N LYS A 239 -27.96 -3.40 -20.50
CA LYS A 239 -27.89 -2.00 -20.96
C LYS A 239 -28.25 -1.00 -19.88
N ALA A 240 -29.22 -1.30 -19.02
CA ALA A 240 -29.60 -0.41 -17.93
C ALA A 240 -28.42 -0.16 -16.98
N VAL A 241 -27.72 -1.20 -16.55
CA VAL A 241 -26.57 -1.06 -15.64
C VAL A 241 -25.37 -0.45 -16.34
N ALA A 242 -25.10 -0.82 -17.60
CA ALA A 242 -23.97 -0.28 -18.36
C ALA A 242 -24.11 1.22 -18.61
N ASN A 243 -25.31 1.68 -18.93
CA ASN A 243 -25.60 3.09 -19.08
C ASN A 243 -25.32 3.90 -17.79
N LEU A 244 -25.74 3.40 -16.63
CA LEU A 244 -25.45 4.03 -15.34
C LEU A 244 -23.94 4.06 -15.07
N MET A 245 -23.24 2.94 -15.30
CA MET A 245 -21.79 2.84 -15.10
C MET A 245 -21.01 3.85 -15.95
N TYR A 246 -21.37 3.96 -17.25
CA TYR A 246 -20.74 4.93 -18.13
C TYR A 246 -21.06 6.37 -17.72
N ALA A 247 -22.32 6.65 -17.35
CA ALA A 247 -22.72 7.96 -16.83
C ALA A 247 -21.90 8.35 -15.58
N CYS A 248 -21.73 7.43 -14.62
CA CYS A 248 -20.88 7.65 -13.43
C CYS A 248 -19.42 7.92 -13.81
N GLY A 249 -18.88 7.14 -14.76
CA GLY A 249 -17.50 7.31 -15.22
C GLY A 249 -17.26 8.66 -15.87
N VAL A 250 -18.20 9.12 -16.73
CA VAL A 250 -18.10 10.45 -17.35
C VAL A 250 -18.26 11.57 -16.31
N ALA A 251 -19.17 11.44 -15.34
CA ALA A 251 -19.33 12.40 -14.25
C ALA A 251 -18.04 12.56 -13.43
N LEU A 252 -17.29 11.47 -13.25
CA LEU A 252 -16.06 11.43 -12.48
C LEU A 252 -14.79 11.72 -13.31
N ASN A 253 -14.88 12.07 -14.59
CA ASN A 253 -13.75 12.27 -15.51
C ASN A 253 -12.81 11.04 -15.58
N MET A 254 -13.37 9.87 -15.84
CA MET A 254 -12.65 8.60 -15.83
C MET A 254 -11.56 8.53 -16.93
N GLU A 255 -10.34 8.23 -16.55
CA GLU A 255 -9.27 7.81 -17.47
C GLU A 255 -9.46 6.32 -17.79
N TYR A 256 -10.16 6.05 -18.91
CA TYR A 256 -10.55 4.70 -19.28
C TYR A 256 -9.39 3.84 -19.79
N SER A 257 -9.34 2.58 -19.38
CA SER A 257 -8.35 1.57 -19.81
C SER A 257 -8.95 0.16 -19.75
N PRO A 258 -8.53 -0.78 -20.63
CA PRO A 258 -8.96 -2.18 -20.56
C PRO A 258 -8.49 -2.93 -19.31
N ILE A 259 -7.41 -2.47 -18.67
CA ILE A 259 -6.81 -3.11 -17.50
C ILE A 259 -7.29 -2.43 -16.21
N GLU A 260 -7.18 -1.10 -16.15
CA GLU A 260 -7.50 -0.32 -14.95
C GLU A 260 -7.94 1.09 -15.37
N SER A 261 -9.19 1.45 -15.09
CA SER A 261 -9.73 2.79 -15.31
C SER A 261 -9.73 3.56 -13.99
N GLY A 262 -9.19 4.77 -13.99
CA GLY A 262 -8.98 5.57 -12.78
C GLY A 262 -9.47 7.01 -12.87
N THR A 263 -9.63 7.67 -11.71
CA THR A 263 -9.97 9.09 -11.59
C THR A 263 -9.49 9.65 -10.26
N SER A 264 -9.42 11.00 -10.17
CA SER A 264 -9.23 11.68 -8.89
C SER A 264 -10.57 11.81 -8.15
N MET A 265 -10.73 11.04 -7.06
CA MET A 265 -11.94 11.07 -6.24
C MET A 265 -12.18 12.46 -5.63
N ALA A 266 -11.16 13.06 -5.00
CA ALA A 266 -11.25 14.35 -4.31
C ALA A 266 -11.73 15.49 -5.21
N LEU A 267 -11.29 15.55 -6.46
CA LEU A 267 -11.57 16.68 -7.35
C LEU A 267 -12.91 16.59 -8.08
N ASN A 268 -13.47 15.39 -8.20
CA ASN A 268 -14.61 15.16 -9.09
C ASN A 268 -15.93 14.82 -8.39
N TYR A 269 -15.90 14.45 -7.09
CA TYR A 269 -17.12 13.96 -6.42
C TYR A 269 -18.19 15.05 -6.25
N GLU A 270 -17.79 16.28 -5.91
CA GLU A 270 -18.74 17.38 -5.68
C GLU A 270 -19.57 17.68 -6.95
N ARG A 271 -18.86 17.85 -8.09
CA ARG A 271 -19.53 18.05 -9.38
C ARG A 271 -20.43 16.86 -9.74
N ALA A 272 -19.93 15.64 -9.61
CA ALA A 272 -20.67 14.44 -9.97
C ALA A 272 -21.92 14.30 -9.10
N LEU A 273 -21.78 14.35 -7.79
CA LEU A 273 -22.87 14.07 -6.87
C LEU A 273 -23.86 15.23 -6.76
N ILE A 274 -23.39 16.47 -6.63
CA ILE A 274 -24.26 17.63 -6.38
C ILE A 274 -24.79 18.21 -7.71
N ASP A 275 -23.87 18.64 -8.59
CA ASP A 275 -24.27 19.39 -9.77
C ASP A 275 -24.96 18.51 -10.80
N ILE A 276 -24.46 17.27 -11.00
CA ILE A 276 -24.98 16.35 -12.00
C ILE A 276 -26.11 15.49 -11.43
N PHE A 277 -25.89 14.78 -10.32
CA PHE A 277 -26.85 13.80 -9.81
C PHE A 277 -27.81 14.33 -8.74
N GLY A 278 -27.65 15.57 -8.29
CA GLY A 278 -28.58 16.22 -7.35
C GLY A 278 -28.60 15.60 -5.96
N TYR A 279 -27.44 15.13 -5.50
CA TYR A 279 -27.29 14.65 -4.12
C TYR A 279 -27.22 15.82 -3.13
N ASN A 280 -27.29 15.50 -1.86
CA ASN A 280 -27.34 16.45 -0.76
C ASN A 280 -26.11 17.37 -0.76
N LYS A 281 -26.36 18.67 -0.62
CA LYS A 281 -25.30 19.69 -0.57
C LYS A 281 -24.48 19.68 0.72
N ASN A 282 -24.86 18.89 1.73
CA ASN A 282 -24.09 18.68 2.96
C ASN A 282 -23.06 17.54 2.83
N LEU A 283 -22.71 17.14 1.61
CA LEU A 283 -21.62 16.21 1.39
C LEU A 283 -20.33 16.76 2.00
N GLY A 284 -19.65 15.93 2.78
CA GLY A 284 -18.35 16.22 3.33
C GLY A 284 -17.27 15.31 2.73
N TYR A 285 -16.07 15.85 2.65
CA TYR A 285 -14.86 15.10 2.28
C TYR A 285 -13.97 15.03 3.51
N ALA A 286 -13.71 13.83 3.98
CA ALA A 286 -12.85 13.61 5.13
C ALA A 286 -11.53 12.97 4.66
N LEU A 287 -10.42 13.55 5.12
CA LEU A 287 -9.08 12.98 4.97
C LEU A 287 -8.64 12.43 6.33
N ARG A 288 -8.15 11.21 6.38
CA ARG A 288 -7.68 10.53 7.61
C ARG A 288 -6.69 11.38 8.41
N TYR A 289 -5.94 12.19 7.72
CA TYR A 289 -4.93 13.10 8.23
C TYR A 289 -5.41 14.06 9.33
N TYR A 290 -6.69 14.47 9.31
CA TYR A 290 -7.28 15.42 10.26
C TYR A 290 -8.06 14.76 11.41
N TYR A 291 -8.00 13.43 11.53
CA TYR A 291 -8.80 12.68 12.49
C TYR A 291 -7.95 11.65 13.22
N THR A 292 -8.17 11.52 14.53
CA THR A 292 -7.70 10.37 15.28
C THR A 292 -8.40 9.09 14.82
N SER A 293 -7.85 7.93 15.14
CA SER A 293 -8.45 6.64 14.78
C SER A 293 -9.88 6.50 15.32
N ASN A 294 -10.11 6.94 16.54
CA ASN A 294 -11.44 6.93 17.15
C ASN A 294 -12.44 7.88 16.45
N GLU A 295 -12.01 9.10 16.13
CA GLU A 295 -12.84 10.05 15.39
C GLU A 295 -13.18 9.53 13.99
N TRP A 296 -12.20 8.90 13.31
CA TRP A 296 -12.39 8.31 12.00
C TRP A 296 -13.42 7.19 12.00
N MET A 297 -13.33 6.26 12.97
CA MET A 297 -14.32 5.20 13.14
C MET A 297 -15.68 5.75 13.55
N ASN A 298 -15.75 6.79 14.37
CA ASN A 298 -17.00 7.44 14.74
C ASN A 298 -17.70 8.07 13.53
N LEU A 299 -16.97 8.69 12.59
CA LEU A 299 -17.54 9.17 11.33
C LEU A 299 -18.17 8.03 10.52
N VAL A 300 -17.49 6.89 10.39
CA VAL A 300 -18.03 5.72 9.70
C VAL A 300 -19.31 5.22 10.40
N LYS A 301 -19.30 5.11 11.73
CA LYS A 301 -20.47 4.67 12.50
C LYS A 301 -21.65 5.66 12.38
N GLU A 302 -21.37 6.96 12.43
CA GLU A 302 -22.38 8.00 12.28
C GLU A 302 -23.12 7.87 10.93
N GLU A 303 -22.37 7.70 9.83
CA GLU A 303 -22.95 7.52 8.50
C GLU A 303 -23.80 6.24 8.43
N LEU A 304 -23.27 5.12 8.88
CA LEU A 304 -23.94 3.83 8.78
C LEU A 304 -25.20 3.75 9.69
N ASN A 305 -25.18 4.34 10.88
CA ASN A 305 -26.37 4.46 11.74
C ASN A 305 -27.44 5.34 11.12
N ALA A 306 -27.04 6.37 10.37
CA ALA A 306 -27.93 7.24 9.60
C ALA A 306 -28.37 6.60 8.26
N LYS A 307 -28.03 5.32 8.01
CA LYS A 307 -28.34 4.59 6.76
C LYS A 307 -27.70 5.19 5.53
N ARG A 308 -26.55 5.84 5.67
CA ARG A 308 -25.74 6.35 4.58
C ARG A 308 -24.52 5.46 4.38
N ILE A 309 -24.27 5.12 3.12
CA ILE A 309 -23.11 4.33 2.73
C ILE A 309 -21.89 5.25 2.69
N VAL A 310 -20.75 4.78 3.20
CA VAL A 310 -19.49 5.50 3.12
C VAL A 310 -18.78 5.15 1.82
N TYR A 311 -18.57 6.15 0.97
CA TYR A 311 -17.75 6.02 -0.24
C TYR A 311 -16.29 6.27 0.15
N TYR A 312 -15.52 5.19 0.21
CA TYR A 312 -14.18 5.16 0.78
C TYR A 312 -13.11 4.99 -0.29
N GLY A 313 -11.97 5.59 -0.10
CA GLY A 313 -10.82 5.44 -0.99
C GLY A 313 -9.51 5.57 -0.25
N GLY A 314 -8.48 5.05 -0.87
CA GLY A 314 -7.09 5.18 -0.45
C GLY A 314 -6.18 4.95 -1.63
N THR A 315 -4.90 5.24 -1.45
CA THR A 315 -3.87 4.99 -2.45
C THR A 315 -2.82 4.04 -1.93
N SER A 316 -2.21 3.32 -2.85
CA SER A 316 -1.02 2.50 -2.63
C SER A 316 0.06 2.92 -3.60
N LEU A 317 1.24 2.30 -3.51
CA LEU A 317 2.29 2.48 -4.53
C LEU A 317 1.88 2.00 -5.92
N ASN A 318 0.90 1.11 -5.98
CA ASN A 318 0.43 0.47 -7.21
C ASN A 318 -0.86 1.11 -7.76
N GLY A 319 -1.33 2.23 -7.18
CA GLY A 319 -2.53 2.95 -7.61
C GLY A 319 -3.52 3.23 -6.49
N GLY A 320 -4.56 4.02 -6.80
CA GLY A 320 -5.67 4.32 -5.91
C GLY A 320 -6.82 3.35 -6.13
N HIS A 321 -7.62 3.12 -5.09
CA HIS A 321 -8.83 2.32 -5.21
C HIS A 321 -9.98 2.90 -4.40
N ALA A 322 -11.19 2.87 -4.97
CA ALA A 322 -12.42 3.24 -4.30
C ALA A 322 -13.27 1.98 -4.02
N PHE A 323 -13.91 1.94 -2.86
CA PHE A 323 -14.81 0.89 -2.42
C PHE A 323 -15.86 1.44 -1.47
N LEU A 324 -16.79 0.60 -1.03
CA LEU A 324 -17.86 1.02 -0.14
C LEU A 324 -17.75 0.34 1.22
N ILE A 325 -17.93 1.12 2.27
CA ILE A 325 -18.20 0.61 3.61
C ILE A 325 -19.69 0.78 3.87
N ASP A 326 -20.41 -0.32 4.10
CA ASP A 326 -21.85 -0.33 4.19
C ASP A 326 -22.41 -1.04 5.44
N GLY A 327 -21.53 -1.43 6.36
CA GLY A 327 -21.90 -2.04 7.63
C GLY A 327 -20.73 -2.13 8.60
N TYR A 328 -20.99 -2.50 9.84
CA TYR A 328 -19.98 -2.88 10.83
C TYR A 328 -20.56 -3.85 11.85
N ASP A 329 -19.70 -4.68 12.46
CA ASP A 329 -20.10 -5.63 13.50
C ASP A 329 -19.80 -5.11 14.91
N LYS A 330 -20.20 -5.89 15.92
CA LYS A 330 -20.00 -5.60 17.35
C LYS A 330 -18.51 -5.46 17.76
N ASP A 331 -17.62 -6.04 16.97
CA ASP A 331 -16.18 -6.04 17.21
C ASP A 331 -15.46 -4.94 16.38
N ASN A 332 -16.23 -3.99 15.82
CA ASN A 332 -15.76 -2.90 14.96
C ASN A 332 -15.07 -3.34 13.65
N LEU A 333 -15.33 -4.57 13.20
CA LEU A 333 -14.96 -4.92 11.83
C LEU A 333 -15.96 -4.28 10.87
N VAL A 334 -15.49 -3.56 9.86
CA VAL A 334 -16.35 -2.90 8.88
C VAL A 334 -16.66 -3.82 7.71
N HIS A 335 -17.94 -3.83 7.27
CA HIS A 335 -18.29 -4.56 6.06
C HIS A 335 -17.90 -3.76 4.83
N VAL A 336 -17.13 -4.41 3.94
CA VAL A 336 -16.58 -3.82 2.71
C VAL A 336 -17.20 -4.49 1.50
N ASN A 337 -17.74 -3.67 0.58
CA ASN A 337 -18.10 -4.09 -0.77
C ASN A 337 -17.03 -3.57 -1.74
N TRP A 338 -16.25 -4.49 -2.29
CA TRP A 338 -15.09 -4.17 -3.12
C TRP A 338 -15.42 -3.77 -4.57
N GLY A 339 -16.66 -3.97 -5.01
CA GLY A 339 -17.05 -3.72 -6.41
C GLY A 339 -16.54 -4.82 -7.38
N TRP A 340 -16.51 -6.07 -6.93
CA TRP A 340 -16.01 -7.24 -7.69
C TRP A 340 -17.04 -8.38 -7.73
N ASN A 341 -18.27 -8.06 -8.15
CA ASN A 341 -19.38 -9.02 -8.23
C ASN A 341 -19.69 -9.75 -6.90
N GLY A 342 -19.42 -9.09 -5.76
CA GLY A 342 -19.59 -9.68 -4.44
C GLY A 342 -18.47 -10.61 -4.00
N TYR A 343 -17.52 -10.94 -4.88
CA TYR A 343 -16.34 -11.70 -4.49
C TYR A 343 -15.57 -10.92 -3.42
N PHE A 344 -15.16 -11.66 -2.39
CA PHE A 344 -14.40 -11.11 -1.24
C PHE A 344 -15.17 -10.12 -0.36
N ASN A 345 -16.43 -9.78 -0.61
CA ASN A 345 -17.20 -8.94 0.29
C ASN A 345 -17.27 -9.60 1.67
N GLY A 346 -17.07 -8.80 2.72
CA GLY A 346 -17.04 -9.30 4.09
C GLY A 346 -16.68 -8.23 5.10
N TYR A 347 -16.48 -8.66 6.34
CA TYR A 347 -16.06 -7.82 7.44
C TYR A 347 -14.54 -7.90 7.59
N PHE A 348 -13.89 -6.74 7.74
CA PHE A 348 -12.44 -6.66 7.80
C PHE A 348 -12.01 -5.68 8.88
N GLU A 349 -10.87 -6.01 9.52
CA GLU A 349 -10.12 -5.06 10.30
C GLU A 349 -9.45 -4.08 9.33
N ILE A 350 -9.99 -2.88 9.25
CA ILE A 350 -9.33 -1.78 8.57
C ILE A 350 -8.54 -1.03 9.64
N ALA A 351 -7.39 -1.48 9.88
CA ALA A 351 -6.54 -1.25 11.04
C ALA A 351 -6.25 0.18 11.44
N SER A 352 -6.38 1.11 10.56
CA SER A 352 -6.29 2.53 10.90
C SER A 352 -7.57 3.07 11.53
N LEU A 353 -8.59 2.24 11.73
CA LEU A 353 -9.85 2.62 12.31
C LEU A 353 -9.92 2.37 13.82
N ASP A 354 -8.99 1.60 14.41
CA ASP A 354 -8.93 1.35 15.86
C ASP A 354 -7.56 1.72 16.43
N SER A 355 -7.54 2.72 17.30
CA SER A 355 -6.33 3.25 17.96
C SER A 355 -5.69 2.28 18.95
N ASN A 356 -6.39 1.23 19.36
CA ASN A 356 -5.94 0.27 20.36
C ASN A 356 -5.53 -1.09 19.79
N SER A 357 -5.68 -1.29 18.50
CA SER A 357 -5.05 -2.40 17.83
C SER A 357 -3.64 -1.98 17.43
N PRO A 358 -2.58 -2.70 17.81
CA PRO A 358 -1.24 -2.40 17.32
C PRO A 358 -1.30 -2.44 15.79
N GLY A 359 -1.12 -1.25 15.23
CA GLY A 359 -1.42 -0.82 13.87
C GLY A 359 -1.21 -1.81 12.74
N VAL A 360 -2.25 -2.47 12.32
CA VAL A 360 -2.33 -2.98 10.96
C VAL A 360 -2.62 -1.80 10.05
N GLY A 361 -1.85 -1.52 9.06
CA GLY A 361 -2.25 -0.63 7.99
C GLY A 361 -1.41 0.56 7.70
N SER A 362 -0.36 0.76 8.42
CA SER A 362 0.51 1.88 8.16
C SER A 362 1.84 1.50 7.51
N GLU A 363 2.13 0.21 7.30
CA GLU A 363 3.48 -0.24 6.98
C GLU A 363 3.65 -0.96 5.67
N SER A 364 2.59 -1.49 5.07
CA SER A 364 2.78 -2.05 3.77
C SER A 364 2.77 -0.93 2.75
N VAL A 365 3.92 -0.72 2.16
CA VAL A 365 4.11 0.12 0.98
C VAL A 365 3.16 -0.26 -0.17
N ASN A 366 2.49 -1.40 -0.03
CA ASN A 366 1.53 -1.96 -0.99
C ASN A 366 0.07 -1.86 -0.53
N GLY A 367 -0.23 -1.31 0.68
CA GLY A 367 -1.60 -1.17 1.20
C GLY A 367 -2.28 0.13 0.75
N TYR A 368 -3.63 0.12 0.63
CA TYR A 368 -4.44 1.32 0.37
C TYR A 368 -4.62 2.18 1.63
N PHE A 369 -3.59 2.27 2.45
CA PHE A 369 -3.61 2.99 3.72
C PHE A 369 -2.99 4.38 3.62
N MET A 370 -2.42 4.70 2.45
CA MET A 370 -1.99 6.06 2.17
C MET A 370 -3.16 6.89 1.62
N TYR A 371 -3.22 8.16 2.01
CA TYR A 371 -4.24 9.10 1.55
C TYR A 371 -5.67 8.56 1.71
N GLN A 372 -5.94 7.91 2.87
CA GLN A 372 -7.28 7.45 3.19
C GLN A 372 -8.25 8.62 3.24
N GLN A 373 -9.37 8.43 2.56
CA GLN A 373 -10.36 9.47 2.34
C GLN A 373 -11.76 8.86 2.27
N MET A 374 -12.76 9.63 2.65
CA MET A 374 -14.14 9.22 2.49
C MET A 374 -15.04 10.41 2.13
N VAL A 375 -16.08 10.10 1.37
CA VAL A 375 -17.22 11.01 1.17
C VAL A 375 -18.30 10.60 2.14
N ILE A 376 -18.75 11.53 2.95
CA ILE A 376 -19.79 11.38 3.98
C ILE A 376 -20.96 12.31 3.70
N GLY A 377 -22.13 12.07 4.34
CA GLY A 377 -23.37 12.78 4.04
C GLY A 377 -24.02 12.35 2.72
N LEU A 378 -23.66 11.15 2.23
CA LEU A 378 -24.03 10.66 0.90
C LEU A 378 -25.49 10.17 0.88
N GLN A 379 -26.40 11.01 0.47
CA GLN A 379 -27.84 10.74 0.34
C GLN A 379 -28.48 11.65 -0.72
N PRO A 380 -29.64 11.30 -1.30
CA PRO A 380 -30.42 12.20 -2.13
C PRO A 380 -30.67 13.54 -1.45
N ASP A 381 -30.76 14.63 -2.21
CA ASP A 381 -31.08 15.95 -1.65
C ASP A 381 -32.48 15.92 -1.00
N SER A 382 -32.59 16.53 0.17
CA SER A 382 -33.85 16.70 0.89
C SER A 382 -33.85 18.04 1.61
N GLU A 383 -34.99 18.65 1.76
CA GLU A 383 -35.13 19.95 2.45
C GLU A 383 -34.86 19.89 3.97
N ASN A 384 -34.81 18.66 4.54
CA ASN A 384 -34.73 18.43 5.98
C ASN A 384 -33.43 17.67 6.35
N TYR A 385 -32.29 18.31 6.27
CA TYR A 385 -31.05 17.77 6.83
C TYR A 385 -30.36 18.80 7.71
N ASN A 386 -29.69 18.32 8.76
CA ASN A 386 -28.85 19.16 9.57
C ASN A 386 -27.54 19.40 8.81
N TYR A 387 -27.24 20.67 8.57
CA TYR A 387 -25.96 21.05 8.01
C TYR A 387 -24.89 21.02 9.08
N THR A 388 -23.70 20.57 8.73
CA THR A 388 -22.52 20.64 9.59
C THR A 388 -21.34 21.14 8.76
N SER A 389 -20.87 22.31 9.07
CA SER A 389 -19.68 22.87 8.43
C SER A 389 -18.43 22.08 8.87
N ARG A 390 -17.54 21.79 7.92
CA ARG A 390 -16.28 21.08 8.17
C ARG A 390 -15.15 21.87 7.54
N PHE A 391 -14.45 22.60 8.39
CA PHE A 391 -13.26 23.33 7.98
C PHE A 391 -12.03 22.73 8.67
N VAL A 392 -10.93 22.73 7.96
CA VAL A 392 -9.61 22.45 8.52
C VAL A 392 -8.81 23.75 8.58
N ILE A 393 -7.98 23.87 9.58
CA ILE A 393 -7.07 25.00 9.74
C ILE A 393 -5.68 24.56 9.33
N ASN A 394 -5.08 25.30 8.40
CA ASN A 394 -3.75 25.04 7.87
C ASN A 394 -2.69 25.85 8.62
N GLU A 395 -3.09 27.01 9.16
CA GLU A 395 -2.23 27.89 9.95
C GLU A 395 -3.08 28.83 10.84
N MET A 396 -2.61 29.08 12.05
CA MET A 396 -3.13 30.15 12.93
C MET A 396 -1.94 30.88 13.53
N SER A 397 -1.89 32.20 13.36
CA SER A 397 -0.83 33.05 13.87
C SER A 397 -1.38 34.28 14.57
N ALA A 398 -0.62 34.83 15.54
CA ALA A 398 -0.97 36.03 16.26
C ALA A 398 0.24 36.98 16.29
N ASP A 399 -0.02 38.28 16.11
CA ASP A 399 1.02 39.33 16.11
C ASP A 399 1.60 39.62 17.50
N LYS A 400 0.87 39.26 18.56
CA LYS A 400 1.29 39.40 19.96
C LYS A 400 0.80 38.24 20.80
N LEU A 401 1.67 37.74 21.70
CA LEU A 401 1.35 36.70 22.64
C LEU A 401 1.08 37.24 24.05
N GLU A 402 1.56 38.47 24.36
CA GLU A 402 1.35 39.17 25.66
C GLU A 402 0.74 40.52 25.40
N PHE A 403 -0.40 40.83 26.03
CA PHE A 403 -1.12 42.09 25.83
C PHE A 403 -2.08 42.35 27.02
N LYS A 404 -2.82 43.49 26.96
CA LYS A 404 -3.82 43.83 27.99
C LYS A 404 -5.23 43.69 27.45
N LYS A 405 -6.19 43.46 28.34
CA LYS A 405 -7.61 43.55 27.99
C LYS A 405 -7.90 44.89 27.31
N GLY A 406 -8.74 44.87 26.27
CA GLY A 406 -9.03 46.05 25.47
C GLY A 406 -7.96 46.47 24.45
N GLU A 407 -6.78 45.87 24.48
CA GLU A 407 -5.78 46.07 23.47
C GLU A 407 -6.14 45.30 22.20
N LYS A 408 -5.88 45.93 21.05
CA LYS A 408 -6.06 45.28 19.75
C LYS A 408 -4.88 44.39 19.43
N ILE A 409 -5.16 43.16 19.05
CA ILE A 409 -4.22 42.21 18.46
C ILE A 409 -4.74 41.68 17.12
N HIS A 410 -3.86 41.15 16.29
CA HIS A 410 -4.28 40.53 15.04
C HIS A 410 -4.03 39.03 15.09
N ILE A 411 -5.07 38.26 14.76
CA ILE A 411 -4.97 36.81 14.54
C ILE A 411 -5.30 36.55 13.08
N THR A 412 -4.43 35.86 12.38
CA THR A 412 -4.67 35.38 11.03
C THR A 412 -4.90 33.88 11.09
N SER A 413 -5.92 33.40 10.37
CA SER A 413 -6.15 31.98 10.16
C SER A 413 -6.24 31.67 8.68
N ASN A 414 -5.54 30.59 8.27
CA ASN A 414 -5.66 30.01 6.95
C ASN A 414 -6.49 28.74 7.07
N VAL A 415 -7.59 28.63 6.33
CA VAL A 415 -8.54 27.51 6.44
C VAL A 415 -8.97 27.00 5.08
N THR A 416 -9.29 25.70 5.02
CA THR A 416 -9.88 25.04 3.84
C THR A 416 -11.24 24.45 4.20
N ASN A 417 -12.25 24.68 3.37
CA ASN A 417 -13.55 24.04 3.53
C ASN A 417 -13.51 22.60 3.03
N MET A 418 -13.91 21.68 3.88
CA MET A 418 -14.05 20.25 3.57
C MET A 418 -15.52 19.82 3.36
N THR A 419 -16.44 20.78 3.32
CA THR A 419 -17.86 20.60 2.98
C THR A 419 -18.11 21.14 1.58
N SER A 420 -18.91 20.45 0.79
CA SER A 420 -19.14 20.82 -0.61
C SER A 420 -19.89 22.13 -0.80
N ALA A 421 -20.62 22.62 0.20
CA ALA A 421 -21.42 23.83 0.05
C ALA A 421 -21.58 24.64 1.35
N PHE A 422 -20.55 25.38 1.73
CA PHE A 422 -20.70 26.46 2.71
C PHE A 422 -21.14 27.71 1.96
N ASN A 423 -22.46 28.06 2.02
CA ASN A 423 -23.02 29.12 1.23
C ASN A 423 -22.93 30.50 1.89
N LYS A 424 -23.31 30.54 3.15
CA LYS A 424 -23.35 31.75 3.95
C LYS A 424 -23.16 31.41 5.44
N GLY A 425 -22.49 32.27 6.19
CA GLY A 425 -22.35 32.06 7.61
C GLY A 425 -21.31 32.96 8.24
N GLU A 426 -20.73 32.49 9.30
CA GLU A 426 -19.71 33.21 10.05
C GLU A 426 -18.49 32.32 10.26
N ILE A 427 -17.31 32.93 10.26
CA ILE A 427 -16.07 32.38 10.82
C ILE A 427 -15.67 33.25 12.00
N ALA A 428 -15.35 32.65 13.14
CA ALA A 428 -15.14 33.36 14.40
C ALA A 428 -13.91 32.86 15.17
N VAL A 429 -13.34 33.77 15.94
CA VAL A 429 -12.41 33.46 17.02
C VAL A 429 -13.24 33.25 18.29
N ILE A 430 -13.22 32.05 18.83
CA ILE A 430 -13.99 31.65 20.02
C ILE A 430 -13.04 31.48 21.21
N ALA A 431 -13.41 32.07 22.35
CA ALA A 431 -12.81 31.75 23.65
C ALA A 431 -13.75 30.81 24.43
N GLU A 432 -13.28 29.61 24.75
CA GLU A 432 -14.04 28.60 25.50
C GLU A 432 -13.35 28.32 26.84
N ASN A 433 -14.10 28.44 27.93
CA ASN A 433 -13.59 28.12 29.26
C ASN A 433 -13.63 26.60 29.57
N ASN A 434 -13.09 26.19 30.69
CA ASN A 434 -13.03 24.80 31.13
C ASN A 434 -14.41 24.14 31.37
N ASN A 435 -15.50 24.90 31.42
CA ASN A 435 -16.86 24.42 31.56
C ASN A 435 -17.57 24.28 30.17
N GLY A 436 -16.87 24.59 29.09
CA GLY A 436 -17.43 24.56 27.71
C GLY A 436 -18.26 25.82 27.39
N GLU A 437 -18.23 26.88 28.20
CA GLU A 437 -18.91 28.13 27.90
C GLU A 437 -18.10 28.90 26.83
N GLN A 438 -18.74 29.22 25.73
CA GLN A 438 -18.15 29.88 24.58
C GLN A 438 -18.43 31.39 24.57
N THR A 439 -17.43 32.18 24.26
CA THR A 439 -17.53 33.62 24.01
C THR A 439 -16.95 33.94 22.66
N ILE A 440 -17.73 34.58 21.78
CA ILE A 440 -17.25 35.06 20.49
C ILE A 440 -16.39 36.30 20.73
N ILE A 441 -15.12 36.24 20.39
CA ILE A 441 -14.17 37.34 20.56
C ILE A 441 -14.10 38.23 19.33
N ALA A 442 -14.14 37.62 18.15
CA ALA A 442 -14.22 38.32 16.87
C ALA A 442 -14.94 37.42 15.86
N SER A 443 -15.64 37.98 14.91
CA SER A 443 -16.25 37.22 13.82
C SER A 443 -16.22 37.97 12.49
N LYS A 444 -16.33 37.22 11.41
CA LYS A 444 -16.50 37.72 10.04
C LYS A 444 -17.59 36.96 9.33
N ASN A 445 -18.45 37.70 8.62
CA ASN A 445 -19.47 37.11 7.76
C ASN A 445 -18.83 36.56 6.49
N ILE A 446 -19.18 35.35 6.13
CA ILE A 446 -18.93 34.72 4.85
C ILE A 446 -20.20 34.88 4.02
N SER A 447 -20.17 35.73 3.01
CA SER A 447 -21.30 36.04 2.15
C SER A 447 -21.20 35.45 0.74
N THR A 448 -20.05 34.96 0.37
CA THR A 448 -19.77 34.27 -0.90
C THR A 448 -19.65 32.78 -0.62
N PRO A 449 -20.26 31.89 -1.39
CA PRO A 449 -20.08 30.46 -1.23
C PRO A 449 -18.59 30.08 -1.24
N VAL A 450 -18.20 29.21 -0.29
CA VAL A 450 -16.86 28.66 -0.17
C VAL A 450 -16.94 27.16 -0.42
N SER A 451 -16.19 26.66 -1.38
CA SER A 451 -16.14 25.23 -1.73
C SER A 451 -14.76 24.65 -1.45
N ILE A 452 -14.65 23.32 -1.45
CA ILE A 452 -13.35 22.65 -1.36
C ILE A 452 -12.40 23.05 -2.50
N LYS A 453 -12.92 23.47 -3.65
CA LYS A 453 -12.13 23.91 -4.82
C LYS A 453 -11.46 25.26 -4.62
N ASP A 454 -11.97 26.06 -3.68
CA ASP A 454 -11.41 27.39 -3.41
C ASP A 454 -10.06 27.30 -2.67
N GLY A 455 -9.72 26.09 -2.19
CA GLY A 455 -8.46 25.80 -1.52
C GLY A 455 -8.33 26.52 -0.18
N GLU A 456 -7.16 27.05 0.09
CA GLU A 456 -6.82 27.76 1.32
C GLU A 456 -7.29 29.22 1.26
N ILE A 457 -7.94 29.66 2.34
CA ILE A 457 -8.48 31.02 2.45
C ILE A 457 -8.00 31.67 3.74
N ASP A 458 -7.45 32.86 3.64
CA ASP A 458 -6.98 33.65 4.77
C ASP A 458 -8.09 34.50 5.38
N PHE A 459 -8.24 34.38 6.70
CA PHE A 459 -9.12 35.21 7.50
C PHE A 459 -8.34 35.96 8.58
N PRO A 460 -7.94 37.24 8.33
CA PRO A 460 -7.34 38.08 9.35
C PRO A 460 -8.43 38.66 10.28
N PHE A 461 -8.24 38.55 11.58
CA PHE A 461 -9.12 39.09 12.62
C PHE A 461 -8.45 40.21 13.38
N GLU A 462 -9.14 41.32 13.65
CA GLU A 462 -8.82 42.27 14.73
C GLU A 462 -9.52 41.78 15.99
N VAL A 463 -8.74 41.33 16.97
CA VAL A 463 -9.20 40.71 18.21
C VAL A 463 -9.01 41.69 19.38
N VAL A 464 -10.05 41.83 20.20
CA VAL A 464 -10.02 42.57 21.45
C VAL A 464 -10.62 41.72 22.53
N ILE A 465 -9.85 41.37 23.56
CA ILE A 465 -10.37 40.62 24.69
C ILE A 465 -11.28 41.54 25.51
N PRO A 466 -12.57 41.17 25.71
CA PRO A 466 -13.53 42.02 26.41
C PRO A 466 -13.14 42.24 27.88
N GLN A 467 -13.43 43.41 28.42
CA GLN A 467 -13.20 43.77 29.85
C GLN A 467 -13.96 42.85 30.83
N GLU A 468 -15.14 42.40 30.39
CA GLU A 468 -16.03 41.51 31.18
C GLU A 468 -15.61 40.07 31.15
N LEU A 469 -14.62 39.65 30.31
CA LEU A 469 -14.11 38.29 30.33
C LEU A 469 -13.43 38.01 31.65
N LYS A 470 -13.88 37.02 32.40
CA LYS A 470 -13.39 36.69 33.76
C LYS A 470 -11.95 36.21 33.72
N ASP A 471 -11.28 36.28 34.86
CA ASP A 471 -9.98 35.67 35.05
C ASP A 471 -10.08 34.14 34.95
N GLY A 472 -9.11 33.54 34.28
CA GLY A 472 -9.06 32.10 34.00
C GLY A 472 -8.32 31.74 32.71
N ASN A 473 -8.30 30.45 32.41
CA ASN A 473 -7.74 29.93 31.20
C ASN A 473 -8.87 29.61 30.21
N TYR A 474 -8.65 29.96 28.97
CA TYR A 474 -9.58 29.74 27.87
C TYR A 474 -8.85 29.09 26.71
N ARG A 475 -9.52 28.22 25.97
CA ARG A 475 -9.08 27.79 24.64
C ARG A 475 -9.56 28.81 23.62
N LEU A 476 -8.66 29.42 22.86
CA LEU A 476 -8.94 30.38 21.79
C LEU A 476 -8.71 29.69 20.45
N TYR A 477 -9.76 29.47 19.69
CA TYR A 477 -9.71 28.71 18.43
C TYR A 477 -10.62 29.30 17.36
N ILE A 478 -10.41 28.83 16.12
CA ILE A 478 -11.27 29.20 14.99
C ILE A 478 -12.44 28.21 14.89
N ALA A 479 -13.62 28.75 14.65
CA ALA A 479 -14.83 27.96 14.40
C ALA A 479 -15.68 28.59 13.30
N THR A 480 -16.46 27.78 12.62
CA THR A 480 -17.36 28.21 11.55
C THR A 480 -18.80 27.87 11.91
N LYS A 481 -19.73 28.69 11.41
CA LYS A 481 -21.15 28.47 11.54
C LYS A 481 -21.82 28.85 10.22
N GLU A 482 -22.36 27.88 9.51
CA GLU A 482 -23.22 28.16 8.36
C GLU A 482 -24.62 28.62 8.83
N GLU A 483 -25.35 29.43 8.04
CA GLU A 483 -26.62 30.02 8.49
C GLU A 483 -27.69 29.01 8.92
N ARG A 484 -27.56 27.73 8.51
CA ARG A 484 -28.46 26.61 8.87
C ARG A 484 -28.03 25.86 10.12
N GLU A 485 -26.82 26.14 10.66
CA GLU A 485 -26.33 25.48 11.87
C GLU A 485 -26.83 26.17 13.13
N ASP A 486 -27.12 25.41 14.19
CA ASP A 486 -27.52 25.94 15.49
C ASP A 486 -26.34 26.56 16.28
N GLY A 487 -25.11 26.08 16.06
CA GLY A 487 -23.90 26.48 16.77
C GLY A 487 -22.67 26.55 15.90
N PHE A 488 -21.55 27.00 16.47
CA PHE A 488 -20.25 27.00 15.83
C PHE A 488 -19.60 25.62 15.86
N SER A 489 -19.07 25.19 14.75
CA SER A 489 -18.28 23.98 14.58
C SER A 489 -16.78 24.33 14.60
N LYS A 490 -16.03 23.79 15.56
CA LYS A 490 -14.58 23.98 15.66
C LYS A 490 -13.88 23.40 14.44
N THR A 491 -12.89 24.13 13.90
CA THR A 491 -12.03 23.65 12.82
C THR A 491 -11.15 22.47 13.28
N LYS A 492 -10.86 21.55 12.37
CA LYS A 492 -9.90 20.47 12.59
C LYS A 492 -8.50 20.90 12.14
N SER A 493 -7.46 20.26 12.66
CA SER A 493 -6.07 20.51 12.24
C SER A 493 -5.28 19.21 12.22
N SER A 494 -4.17 19.21 11.51
CA SER A 494 -3.16 18.16 11.63
C SER A 494 -2.22 18.42 12.80
N ASN A 495 -1.44 17.39 13.19
CA ASN A 495 -0.42 17.54 14.21
C ASN A 495 0.64 18.58 13.80
N GLY A 496 1.13 19.33 14.78
CA GLY A 496 2.16 20.34 14.56
C GLY A 496 1.64 21.72 14.09
N ILE A 497 0.40 21.82 13.66
CA ILE A 497 -0.22 23.09 13.28
C ILE A 497 -0.76 23.81 14.50
N VAL A 498 -0.37 25.08 14.68
CA VAL A 498 -1.00 25.94 15.68
C VAL A 498 -2.46 26.14 15.29
N SER A 499 -3.36 25.48 15.99
CA SER A 499 -4.81 25.46 15.72
C SER A 499 -5.61 26.15 16.80
N GLU A 500 -5.01 26.42 17.95
CA GLU A 500 -5.60 27.15 19.06
C GLU A 500 -4.50 27.80 19.93
N TYR A 501 -4.90 28.70 20.79
CA TYR A 501 -4.08 29.28 21.83
C TYR A 501 -4.72 29.00 23.19
N THR A 502 -3.91 28.71 24.21
CA THR A 502 -4.35 28.84 25.61
C THR A 502 -4.24 30.31 25.99
N LEU A 503 -5.38 30.96 26.14
CA LEU A 503 -5.46 32.35 26.63
C LEU A 503 -5.59 32.37 28.13
N ALA A 504 -4.56 32.81 28.82
CA ALA A 504 -4.58 33.04 30.27
C ALA A 504 -4.95 34.52 30.53
N VAL A 505 -6.01 34.75 31.29
CA VAL A 505 -6.50 36.08 31.69
C VAL A 505 -6.32 36.26 33.21
N ASN A 506 -5.58 37.29 33.60
CA ASN A 506 -5.34 37.63 35.01
C ASN A 506 -5.42 39.15 35.18
N GLY A 507 -6.56 39.64 35.69
CA GLY A 507 -6.88 41.08 35.77
C GLY A 507 -6.86 41.72 34.36
N GLU A 508 -5.99 42.71 34.20
CA GLU A 508 -5.80 43.35 32.90
C GLU A 508 -4.82 42.61 31.96
N SER A 509 -4.07 41.66 32.47
CA SER A 509 -3.02 40.95 31.70
C SER A 509 -3.60 39.76 30.98
N CYS A 510 -3.24 39.64 29.70
CA CYS A 510 -3.55 38.49 28.82
C CYS A 510 -2.27 37.87 28.28
N VAL A 511 -2.16 36.53 28.34
CA VAL A 511 -1.05 35.78 27.75
C VAL A 511 -1.62 34.68 26.90
N MET A 512 -1.15 34.54 25.64
CA MET A 512 -1.52 33.48 24.73
C MET A 512 -0.34 32.51 24.56
N ILE A 513 -0.60 31.24 24.72
CA ILE A 513 0.37 30.16 24.50
C ILE A 513 -0.15 29.36 23.32
N PRO A 514 0.62 29.25 22.23
CA PRO A 514 0.21 28.47 21.07
C PRO A 514 0.10 26.98 21.41
N PHE A 515 -0.89 26.33 20.85
CA PHE A 515 -1.11 24.90 20.98
C PHE A 515 -1.21 24.28 19.57
N SER A 516 -0.26 23.42 19.27
CA SER A 516 -0.13 22.74 17.97
C SER A 516 -0.46 21.24 18.02
N GLY A 517 -1.32 20.86 18.95
CA GLY A 517 -1.62 19.47 19.25
C GLY A 517 -0.79 18.92 20.39
N ASN A 518 -1.09 17.69 20.79
CA ASN A 518 -0.39 17.01 21.90
C ASN A 518 0.91 16.32 21.48
N PHE A 519 1.39 16.57 20.27
CA PHE A 519 2.57 15.93 19.70
C PHE A 519 3.66 16.97 19.41
N ASP A 520 4.80 16.81 20.05
CA ASP A 520 6.00 17.61 19.81
C ASP A 520 6.96 16.83 18.91
N ILE A 521 7.01 17.18 17.63
CA ILE A 521 7.80 16.45 16.63
C ILE A 521 9.28 16.36 17.06
N GLU A 522 9.86 17.42 17.63
CA GLU A 522 11.27 17.44 18.01
C GLU A 522 11.61 16.48 19.17
N ASN A 523 10.69 16.34 20.12
CA ASN A 523 10.93 15.57 21.35
C ASN A 523 10.27 14.19 21.32
N ASP A 524 9.12 14.07 20.64
CA ASP A 524 8.30 12.87 20.66
C ASP A 524 8.61 11.91 19.49
N LEU A 525 9.16 12.41 18.35
CA LEU A 525 9.46 11.59 17.19
C LEU A 525 10.97 11.42 16.98
N ASN A 526 11.40 10.16 16.82
CA ASN A 526 12.76 9.82 16.42
C ASN A 526 12.72 9.04 15.12
N VAL A 527 13.40 9.53 14.07
CA VAL A 527 13.39 8.92 12.74
C VAL A 527 14.80 8.51 12.35
N GLY A 528 15.00 7.21 12.16
CA GLY A 528 16.21 6.63 11.58
C GLY A 528 15.95 6.17 10.13
N PHE A 529 17.00 6.14 9.31
CA PHE A 529 16.87 5.55 7.97
C PHE A 529 18.20 4.95 7.49
N GLU A 530 18.10 3.97 6.59
CA GLU A 530 19.23 3.31 5.94
C GLU A 530 19.02 3.30 4.43
N LEU A 531 20.06 3.60 3.70
CA LEU A 531 20.08 3.58 2.25
C LEU A 531 21.49 3.23 1.75
N PRO A 532 21.68 2.80 0.49
CA PRO A 532 23.00 2.57 -0.09
C PRO A 532 23.80 3.86 -0.17
N ASP A 533 25.12 3.76 -0.02
CA ASP A 533 26.03 4.92 -0.12
C ASP A 533 26.04 5.60 -1.50
N VAL A 534 25.68 4.84 -2.54
CA VAL A 534 25.58 5.29 -3.92
C VAL A 534 24.25 4.87 -4.51
N LEU A 535 23.54 5.81 -5.11
CA LEU A 535 22.33 5.58 -5.89
C LEU A 535 22.57 5.90 -7.36
N TYR A 536 21.83 5.24 -8.26
CA TYR A 536 21.93 5.51 -9.70
C TYR A 536 20.57 5.97 -10.22
N THR A 537 20.57 7.09 -10.99
CA THR A 537 19.34 7.68 -11.56
C THR A 537 18.55 6.66 -12.38
N GLY A 538 17.23 6.68 -12.25
CA GLY A 538 16.34 5.71 -12.89
C GLY A 538 16.24 4.35 -12.20
N ALA A 539 17.03 4.09 -11.14
CA ALA A 539 16.88 2.92 -10.28
C ALA A 539 15.66 3.04 -9.37
N THR A 540 15.30 1.91 -8.78
CA THR A 540 14.50 1.87 -7.54
C THR A 540 15.38 1.24 -6.47
N PHE A 541 15.47 1.86 -5.30
CA PHE A 541 16.25 1.33 -4.17
C PHE A 541 15.36 1.01 -2.98
N LYS A 542 15.85 0.12 -2.11
CA LYS A 542 15.20 -0.22 -0.84
C LYS A 542 15.65 0.77 0.24
N LEU A 543 14.70 1.55 0.74
CA LEU A 543 14.87 2.46 1.86
C LEU A 543 14.33 1.76 3.11
N LYS A 544 15.15 1.60 4.13
CA LYS A 544 14.68 1.18 5.45
C LYS A 544 14.57 2.39 6.34
N MET A 545 13.44 2.54 7.01
CA MET A 545 13.20 3.62 7.97
C MET A 545 12.70 3.06 9.29
N SER A 546 13.08 3.70 10.37
CA SER A 546 12.55 3.46 11.71
C SER A 546 11.95 4.75 12.25
N PHE A 547 10.77 4.64 12.86
CA PHE A 547 10.06 5.75 13.48
C PHE A 547 9.73 5.34 14.91
N GLU A 548 10.19 6.10 15.89
CA GLU A 548 9.90 5.89 17.30
C GLU A 548 9.05 7.06 17.78
N ASN A 549 7.79 6.79 18.12
CA ASN A 549 6.90 7.73 18.78
C ASN A 549 7.02 7.56 20.31
N LYS A 550 7.60 8.53 20.98
CA LYS A 550 7.81 8.53 22.42
C LYS A 550 6.66 9.19 23.20
N ASN A 551 5.68 9.76 22.50
CA ASN A 551 4.52 10.35 23.13
C ASN A 551 3.56 9.25 23.61
N PRO A 552 3.28 9.15 24.92
CA PRO A 552 2.42 8.07 25.45
C PRO A 552 0.93 8.30 25.20
N ASN A 553 0.52 9.50 24.75
CA ASN A 553 -0.88 9.90 24.67
C ASN A 553 -1.34 10.28 23.26
N SER A 554 -0.42 10.42 22.33
CA SER A 554 -0.75 10.91 20.99
C SER A 554 -0.11 10.05 19.90
N GLU A 555 -0.92 9.62 18.94
CA GLU A 555 -0.46 9.02 17.71
C GLU A 555 0.18 10.07 16.79
N TYR A 556 1.14 9.65 15.97
CA TYR A 556 1.72 10.48 14.90
C TYR A 556 1.19 10.01 13.55
N PHE A 557 0.65 10.91 12.77
CA PHE A 557 0.22 10.66 11.40
C PHE A 557 0.61 11.84 10.51
N ASP A 558 1.46 11.59 9.51
CA ASP A 558 1.94 12.64 8.62
C ASP A 558 2.41 12.10 7.26
N THR A 559 2.71 13.03 6.34
CA THR A 559 3.36 12.75 5.07
C THR A 559 4.86 12.97 5.21
N VAL A 560 5.63 11.90 5.04
CA VAL A 560 7.10 11.92 5.11
C VAL A 560 7.70 11.67 3.73
N PHE A 561 8.89 12.19 3.49
CA PHE A 561 9.65 12.01 2.26
C PHE A 561 11.14 12.26 2.48
N LEU A 562 11.96 11.77 1.56
CA LEU A 562 13.38 12.09 1.54
C LEU A 562 13.62 13.36 0.74
N MET A 563 14.30 14.33 1.34
CA MET A 563 14.70 15.58 0.70
C MET A 563 16.18 15.52 0.35
N LEU A 564 16.52 15.79 -0.90
CA LEU A 564 17.88 16.09 -1.31
C LEU A 564 18.20 17.54 -0.97
N LEU A 565 19.29 17.73 -0.25
CA LEU A 565 19.79 19.03 0.16
C LEU A 565 21.10 19.33 -0.56
N ASP A 566 21.34 20.61 -0.82
CA ASP A 566 22.66 21.05 -1.27
C ASP A 566 23.72 20.71 -0.22
N LYS A 567 24.83 20.14 -0.66
CA LYS A 567 25.87 19.64 0.24
C LYS A 567 26.50 20.74 1.13
N GLU A 568 26.60 21.96 0.62
CA GLU A 568 27.30 23.06 1.30
C GLU A 568 26.32 23.93 2.09
N SER A 569 25.25 24.40 1.44
CA SER A 569 24.25 25.27 2.06
C SER A 569 23.25 24.56 2.94
N LYS A 570 23.05 23.24 2.75
CA LYS A 570 21.98 22.41 3.38
C LYS A 570 20.56 22.85 3.00
N GLU A 571 20.41 23.70 2.00
CA GLU A 571 19.11 24.13 1.52
C GLU A 571 18.37 22.99 0.78
N PRO A 572 17.04 22.85 0.96
CA PRO A 572 16.22 21.91 0.23
C PRO A 572 16.27 22.13 -1.29
N MET A 573 16.51 21.07 -2.05
CA MET A 573 16.59 21.12 -3.51
C MET A 573 15.41 20.47 -4.20
N MET A 574 15.13 19.22 -3.87
CA MET A 574 14.05 18.43 -4.46
C MET A 574 13.74 17.19 -3.61
N ILE A 575 12.54 16.67 -3.72
CA ILE A 575 12.15 15.41 -3.08
C ILE A 575 12.76 14.26 -3.88
N LEU A 576 13.35 13.28 -3.20
CA LEU A 576 13.81 12.03 -3.81
C LEU A 576 12.67 11.02 -3.89
N GLY A 577 12.28 10.72 -5.10
CA GLY A 577 11.40 9.62 -5.45
C GLY A 577 9.93 9.90 -5.22
N LYS A 578 9.47 9.92 -4.00
CA LYS A 578 8.05 10.10 -3.67
C LYS A 578 7.83 10.45 -2.21
N THR A 579 6.65 11.00 -1.93
CA THR A 579 6.11 11.16 -0.58
C THR A 579 5.36 9.90 -0.14
N PHE A 580 5.28 9.66 1.17
CA PHE A 580 4.47 8.58 1.74
C PHE A 580 3.87 9.03 3.08
N GLN A 581 2.66 8.58 3.36
CA GLN A 581 2.05 8.83 4.66
C GLN A 581 2.46 7.74 5.65
N ILE A 582 2.66 8.13 6.91
CA ILE A 582 2.99 7.22 7.98
C ILE A 582 2.11 7.46 9.19
N PHE A 583 1.66 6.38 9.79
CA PHE A 583 0.93 6.37 11.05
C PHE A 583 1.74 5.61 12.10
N ILE A 584 1.93 6.20 13.26
CA ILE A 584 2.69 5.62 14.36
C ILE A 584 1.86 5.78 15.64
N PRO A 585 1.40 4.68 16.23
CA PRO A 585 0.67 4.73 17.50
C PRO A 585 1.46 5.43 18.61
N ALA A 586 0.78 5.85 19.68
CA ALA A 586 1.42 6.38 20.87
C ALA A 586 2.38 5.33 21.47
N ASP A 587 3.53 5.79 22.01
CA ASP A 587 4.56 4.97 22.66
C ASP A 587 4.97 3.72 21.85
N SER A 588 5.23 3.88 20.57
CA SER A 588 5.53 2.78 19.66
C SER A 588 6.73 3.03 18.75
N LEU A 589 7.39 1.93 18.32
CA LEU A 589 8.46 1.91 17.35
C LEU A 589 7.96 1.21 16.08
N LYS A 590 8.21 1.84 14.94
CA LYS A 590 7.82 1.33 13.64
C LYS A 590 8.98 1.27 12.67
N ASN A 591 9.16 0.10 12.01
CA ASN A 591 10.16 -0.07 10.97
C ASN A 591 9.47 -0.36 9.64
N ILE A 592 9.86 0.36 8.59
CA ILE A 592 9.32 0.19 7.24
C ILE A 592 10.44 -0.02 6.23
N GLU A 593 10.13 -0.75 5.17
CA GLU A 593 10.99 -0.86 4.00
C GLU A 593 10.23 -0.38 2.76
N LEU A 594 10.76 0.65 2.10
CA LEU A 594 10.13 1.31 0.97
C LEU A 594 10.94 1.10 -0.30
N SER A 595 10.26 0.89 -1.42
CA SER A 595 10.89 0.97 -2.74
C SER A 595 10.77 2.40 -3.27
N ILE A 596 11.89 3.11 -3.35
CA ILE A 596 11.96 4.52 -3.74
C ILE A 596 12.64 4.64 -5.11
N PRO A 597 12.01 5.24 -6.12
CA PRO A 597 12.67 5.51 -7.39
C PRO A 597 13.70 6.63 -7.24
N VAL A 598 14.85 6.49 -7.89
CA VAL A 598 15.90 7.53 -7.92
C VAL A 598 15.57 8.54 -9.01
N ILE A 599 14.60 9.40 -8.70
CA ILE A 599 14.11 10.50 -9.53
C ILE A 599 13.84 11.70 -8.63
N GLY A 600 14.06 12.90 -9.11
CA GLY A 600 13.71 14.13 -8.40
C GLY A 600 12.24 14.49 -8.60
N ILE A 601 11.64 15.13 -7.60
CA ILE A 601 10.35 15.81 -7.73
C ILE A 601 10.57 17.28 -7.35
N ASP A 602 10.24 18.19 -8.26
CA ASP A 602 10.35 19.62 -8.05
C ASP A 602 9.21 20.19 -7.19
N ASN A 603 9.28 21.45 -6.84
CA ASN A 603 8.27 22.15 -6.04
C ASN A 603 6.88 22.22 -6.71
N ASN A 604 6.76 21.91 -7.99
CA ASN A 604 5.51 21.84 -8.72
C ASN A 604 4.95 20.41 -8.81
N GLY A 605 5.62 19.43 -8.20
CA GLY A 605 5.27 18.02 -8.25
C GLY A 605 5.67 17.31 -9.56
N ASN A 606 6.50 17.94 -10.41
CA ASN A 606 6.96 17.31 -11.64
C ASN A 606 8.19 16.44 -11.40
N SER A 607 8.24 15.31 -12.10
CA SER A 607 9.43 14.48 -12.14
C SER A 607 10.57 15.18 -12.89
N VAL A 608 11.74 15.24 -12.27
CA VAL A 608 12.94 15.86 -12.83
C VAL A 608 14.15 14.95 -12.67
N ASP A 609 15.09 15.04 -13.61
CA ASP A 609 16.34 14.31 -13.52
C ASP A 609 17.22 14.87 -12.39
N ILE A 610 17.86 13.98 -11.65
CA ILE A 610 18.82 14.35 -10.62
C ILE A 610 20.22 14.36 -11.25
N PRO A 611 20.93 15.48 -11.27
CA PRO A 611 22.30 15.53 -11.75
C PRO A 611 23.23 14.61 -10.95
N SER A 612 24.23 14.00 -11.60
CA SER A 612 25.26 13.24 -10.87
C SER A 612 26.04 14.16 -9.93
N GLY A 613 26.20 13.72 -8.68
CA GLY A 613 26.84 14.53 -7.66
C GLY A 613 26.81 13.92 -6.27
N VAL A 614 27.34 14.69 -5.31
CA VAL A 614 27.26 14.34 -3.88
C VAL A 614 26.28 15.30 -3.21
N TYR A 615 25.30 14.72 -2.53
CA TYR A 615 24.21 15.42 -1.86
C TYR A 615 24.20 15.11 -0.36
N GLU A 616 23.52 15.94 0.40
CA GLU A 616 22.96 15.54 1.69
C GLU A 616 21.51 15.06 1.47
N ILE A 617 21.06 14.13 2.29
CA ILE A 617 19.70 13.61 2.25
C ILE A 617 19.18 13.48 3.67
N ALA A 618 17.96 13.92 3.90
CA ALA A 618 17.29 13.80 5.19
C ALA A 618 15.80 13.49 5.02
N PRO A 619 15.16 12.85 6.01
CA PRO A 619 13.72 12.72 6.05
C PRO A 619 13.07 14.04 6.48
N PHE A 620 12.03 14.43 5.76
CA PHE A 620 11.24 15.63 6.01
C PHE A 620 9.77 15.27 6.13
N ALA A 621 9.03 16.10 6.85
CA ALA A 621 7.57 16.13 6.89
C ALA A 621 7.07 17.53 6.57
N PHE A 622 5.79 17.67 6.26
CA PHE A 622 5.13 18.96 6.15
C PHE A 622 4.60 19.37 7.52
N LEU A 623 4.88 20.61 7.93
CA LEU A 623 4.29 21.24 9.08
C LEU A 623 3.48 22.44 8.56
N GLY A 624 2.22 22.21 8.24
CA GLY A 624 1.46 23.19 7.45
C GLY A 624 2.06 23.31 6.06
N ASN A 625 2.43 24.56 5.70
CA ASN A 625 3.12 24.87 4.44
C ASN A 625 4.65 24.82 4.55
N ASP A 626 5.19 24.61 5.76
CA ASP A 626 6.62 24.59 6.01
C ASP A 626 7.18 23.17 5.92
N LEU A 627 8.46 23.09 5.50
CA LEU A 627 9.22 21.85 5.48
C LEU A 627 9.97 21.69 6.81
N TYR A 628 9.78 20.55 7.45
CA TYR A 628 10.41 20.23 8.72
C TYR A 628 11.26 18.96 8.62
N SER A 629 12.52 19.03 9.05
CA SER A 629 13.38 17.84 9.09
C SER A 629 13.03 17.00 10.30
N VAL A 630 12.62 15.75 10.07
CA VAL A 630 12.22 14.80 11.13
C VAL A 630 13.32 13.80 11.50
N GLY A 631 14.53 13.93 10.92
CA GLY A 631 15.67 13.07 11.22
C GLY A 631 17.00 13.65 10.78
N GLU A 632 18.10 13.00 11.18
CA GLU A 632 19.45 13.43 10.84
C GLU A 632 19.75 13.28 9.34
N SER A 633 20.56 14.21 8.78
CA SER A 633 21.00 14.11 7.38
C SER A 633 22.14 13.11 7.21
N LYS A 634 22.23 12.51 6.03
CA LYS A 634 23.35 11.64 5.59
C LYS A 634 23.86 12.08 4.24
N GLN A 635 25.18 11.91 4.02
CA GLN A 635 25.76 12.15 2.71
C GLN A 635 25.49 10.98 1.78
N ILE A 636 25.16 11.27 0.52
CA ILE A 636 24.91 10.27 -0.52
C ILE A 636 25.53 10.71 -1.86
N THR A 637 25.99 9.73 -2.64
CA THR A 637 26.41 9.94 -4.02
C THR A 637 25.34 9.49 -4.99
N ILE A 638 24.98 10.32 -5.96
CA ILE A 638 24.06 9.95 -7.05
C ILE A 638 24.84 9.94 -8.36
N GLY A 639 24.85 8.80 -9.05
CA GLY A 639 25.51 8.60 -10.34
C GLY A 639 24.52 8.33 -11.47
N GLN A 640 24.99 8.33 -12.72
CA GLN A 640 24.20 7.97 -13.88
C GLN A 640 23.93 6.47 -13.91
N GLY A 641 22.66 6.04 -13.97
CA GLY A 641 22.30 4.64 -14.05
C GLY A 641 22.51 4.02 -15.43
N CYS A 642 22.95 2.75 -15.44
CA CYS A 642 23.02 1.91 -16.65
C CYS A 642 22.13 0.68 -16.45
N TYR A 643 21.06 0.55 -17.24
CA TYR A 643 20.06 -0.54 -17.12
C TYR A 643 20.17 -1.59 -18.21
N LYS A 644 21.17 -1.50 -19.06
CA LYS A 644 21.51 -2.55 -20.00
C LYS A 644 22.56 -3.44 -19.36
N LEU A 645 22.18 -4.66 -19.04
CA LEU A 645 23.02 -5.64 -18.38
C LEU A 645 23.40 -6.77 -19.31
N LYS A 646 24.64 -7.21 -19.18
CA LYS A 646 25.16 -8.44 -19.82
C LYS A 646 25.43 -9.47 -18.76
N VAL A 647 24.86 -10.66 -18.93
CA VAL A 647 25.03 -11.78 -18.03
C VAL A 647 25.91 -12.85 -18.69
N SER A 648 26.87 -13.37 -17.97
CA SER A 648 27.74 -14.45 -18.38
C SER A 648 27.96 -15.44 -17.26
N ASN A 649 28.54 -16.61 -17.58
CA ASN A 649 28.87 -17.65 -16.61
C ASN A 649 27.68 -18.10 -15.72
N GLY A 650 26.44 -17.99 -16.26
CA GLY A 650 25.25 -18.49 -15.55
C GLY A 650 25.38 -19.99 -15.27
N TYR A 651 25.17 -20.39 -14.01
CA TYR A 651 25.31 -21.78 -13.59
C TYR A 651 24.21 -22.20 -12.62
N VAL A 652 23.71 -23.39 -12.87
CA VAL A 652 22.85 -24.14 -11.95
C VAL A 652 23.36 -25.60 -11.98
N LYS A 653 23.29 -26.28 -10.84
CA LYS A 653 23.64 -27.72 -10.78
C LYS A 653 22.64 -28.49 -11.66
N PRO A 654 23.10 -29.26 -12.66
CA PRO A 654 22.22 -29.90 -13.65
C PRO A 654 21.27 -30.94 -13.08
N GLU A 655 21.68 -31.62 -11.98
CA GLU A 655 20.87 -32.61 -11.29
C GLU A 655 20.99 -32.41 -9.78
N LEU A 656 19.85 -32.16 -9.14
CA LEU A 656 19.73 -32.04 -7.67
C LEU A 656 19.19 -33.34 -7.08
N GLY A 657 19.68 -33.72 -5.91
CA GLY A 657 19.04 -34.72 -5.08
C GLY A 657 17.77 -34.16 -4.42
N LEU A 658 16.81 -35.02 -4.12
CA LEU A 658 15.64 -34.63 -3.36
C LEU A 658 16.07 -34.03 -2.00
N GLY A 659 15.55 -32.83 -1.67
CA GLY A 659 15.92 -32.06 -0.47
C GLY A 659 17.25 -31.29 -0.60
N GLU A 660 17.91 -31.29 -1.78
CA GLU A 660 19.08 -30.45 -2.02
C GLU A 660 18.65 -29.05 -2.48
N LYS A 661 19.21 -28.00 -1.84
CA LYS A 661 18.87 -26.62 -2.17
C LYS A 661 19.39 -26.21 -3.55
N LEU A 662 18.53 -25.58 -4.33
CA LEU A 662 18.87 -25.02 -5.63
C LEU A 662 19.72 -23.75 -5.45
N LYS A 663 20.87 -23.72 -6.14
CA LYS A 663 21.75 -22.53 -6.18
C LYS A 663 21.94 -22.08 -7.61
N TYR A 664 21.77 -20.78 -7.82
CA TYR A 664 22.03 -20.12 -9.09
C TYR A 664 23.18 -19.12 -8.94
N SER A 665 24.09 -19.09 -9.87
CA SER A 665 25.17 -18.08 -9.90
C SER A 665 25.38 -17.53 -11.31
N ALA A 666 25.81 -16.27 -11.40
CA ALA A 666 26.12 -15.62 -12.68
C ALA A 666 27.06 -14.42 -12.48
N ASP A 667 27.71 -14.01 -13.56
CA ASP A 667 28.51 -12.80 -13.65
C ASP A 667 27.73 -11.72 -14.38
N ILE A 668 27.51 -10.57 -13.71
CA ILE A 668 26.76 -9.42 -14.23
C ILE A 668 27.72 -8.28 -14.59
N MET A 669 27.52 -7.67 -15.76
CA MET A 669 28.28 -6.51 -16.23
C MET A 669 27.33 -5.47 -16.82
N LEU A 670 27.71 -4.20 -16.78
CA LEU A 670 27.06 -3.12 -17.51
C LEU A 670 27.34 -3.28 -19.02
N ASP A 671 26.32 -3.09 -19.85
CA ASP A 671 26.42 -3.18 -21.33
C ASP A 671 25.92 -1.87 -21.98
N GLY A 672 26.31 -0.73 -21.43
CA GLY A 672 25.91 0.60 -21.89
C GLY A 672 26.66 1.72 -21.22
N GLU A 673 26.24 2.94 -21.50
CA GLU A 673 26.72 4.14 -20.84
C GLU A 673 26.09 4.26 -19.43
N GLY A 674 26.83 4.76 -18.47
CA GLY A 674 26.45 4.97 -17.08
C GLY A 674 27.57 4.62 -16.11
N ASP A 675 27.38 4.97 -14.84
CA ASP A 675 28.36 4.80 -13.78
C ASP A 675 28.15 3.53 -12.99
N GLY A 676 26.92 3.01 -12.96
CA GLY A 676 26.59 1.81 -12.22
C GLY A 676 25.14 1.36 -12.41
N PHE A 677 24.77 0.32 -11.69
CA PHE A 677 23.46 -0.28 -11.65
C PHE A 677 22.99 -0.47 -10.22
N THR A 678 21.75 -0.19 -9.98
CA THR A 678 21.02 -0.57 -8.77
C THR A 678 19.67 -1.12 -9.17
N GLY A 679 19.29 -2.28 -8.67
CA GLY A 679 17.98 -2.86 -8.98
C GLY A 679 17.82 -4.28 -8.46
N GLU A 680 16.64 -4.81 -8.61
CA GLU A 680 16.26 -6.15 -8.18
C GLU A 680 16.39 -7.13 -9.34
N LEU A 681 17.14 -8.22 -9.11
CA LEU A 681 17.24 -9.34 -10.02
C LEU A 681 16.52 -10.54 -9.44
N ALA A 682 15.72 -11.24 -10.26
CA ALA A 682 15.02 -12.45 -9.86
C ALA A 682 15.47 -13.65 -10.69
N ALA A 683 15.85 -14.73 -10.02
CA ALA A 683 15.99 -16.03 -10.63
C ALA A 683 14.67 -16.78 -10.49
N VAL A 684 14.06 -17.15 -11.63
CA VAL A 684 12.72 -17.72 -11.67
C VAL A 684 12.79 -19.13 -12.23
N VAL A 685 12.16 -20.07 -11.53
CA VAL A 685 12.10 -21.49 -11.91
C VAL A 685 10.74 -21.82 -12.50
N TYR A 686 10.76 -22.52 -13.62
CA TYR A 686 9.57 -23.03 -14.31
C TYR A 686 9.65 -24.54 -14.47
N ASN A 687 8.50 -25.19 -14.38
CA ASN A 687 8.39 -26.59 -14.79
C ASN A 687 8.58 -26.70 -16.30
N LYS A 688 9.47 -27.60 -16.75
CA LYS A 688 9.86 -27.71 -18.16
C LYS A 688 8.76 -28.28 -19.05
N THR A 689 7.91 -29.15 -18.50
CA THR A 689 6.87 -29.87 -19.23
C THR A 689 5.66 -28.97 -19.55
N ASN A 690 5.11 -28.30 -18.54
CA ASN A 690 3.88 -27.48 -18.66
C ASN A 690 4.14 -25.98 -18.70
N LYS A 691 5.38 -25.54 -18.55
CA LYS A 691 5.79 -24.12 -18.57
C LYS A 691 5.20 -23.27 -17.42
N THR A 692 4.70 -23.89 -16.38
CA THR A 692 4.16 -23.17 -15.22
C THR A 692 5.28 -22.65 -14.32
N PHE A 693 5.04 -21.52 -13.69
CA PHE A 693 5.85 -20.98 -12.60
C PHE A 693 5.92 -22.01 -11.45
N VAL A 694 7.07 -22.14 -10.83
CA VAL A 694 7.29 -23.03 -9.67
C VAL A 694 7.75 -22.24 -8.48
N ASP A 695 8.81 -21.43 -8.64
CA ASP A 695 9.38 -20.65 -7.55
C ASP A 695 10.28 -19.53 -8.09
N SER A 696 10.56 -18.55 -7.25
CA SER A 696 11.51 -17.49 -7.56
C SER A 696 12.26 -17.02 -6.32
N VAL A 697 13.49 -16.61 -6.51
CA VAL A 697 14.26 -15.89 -5.49
C VAL A 697 14.74 -14.59 -6.11
N SER A 698 14.57 -13.48 -5.41
CA SER A 698 15.07 -12.20 -5.84
C SER A 698 16.16 -11.68 -4.91
N THR A 699 17.01 -10.83 -5.45
CA THR A 699 18.03 -10.12 -4.70
C THR A 699 18.20 -8.73 -5.24
N TYR A 700 18.37 -7.80 -4.34
CA TYR A 700 18.66 -6.42 -4.65
C TYR A 700 20.16 -6.23 -4.73
N ILE A 701 20.67 -5.73 -5.86
CA ILE A 701 22.09 -5.53 -6.07
C ILE A 701 22.39 -4.07 -6.44
N SER A 702 23.56 -3.61 -6.04
CA SER A 702 24.12 -2.33 -6.47
C SER A 702 25.61 -2.51 -6.76
N PHE A 703 26.08 -2.05 -7.92
CA PHE A 703 27.50 -2.10 -8.28
C PHE A 703 27.85 -1.02 -9.30
N ASP A 704 29.08 -0.54 -9.26
CA ASP A 704 29.62 0.41 -10.21
C ASP A 704 30.46 -0.27 -11.32
N LYS A 705 30.88 0.51 -12.30
CA LYS A 705 31.70 0.05 -13.41
C LYS A 705 33.08 -0.52 -12.99
N ASN A 706 33.56 -0.22 -11.77
CA ASN A 706 34.85 -0.73 -11.28
C ASN A 706 34.69 -2.08 -10.57
N MET A 707 33.46 -2.45 -10.18
CA MET A 707 33.14 -3.72 -9.52
C MET A 707 32.78 -4.86 -10.48
N GLN A 708 33.07 -4.72 -11.77
CA GLN A 708 32.69 -5.72 -12.79
C GLN A 708 33.74 -6.82 -12.95
N PRO A 709 33.34 -8.09 -13.18
CA PRO A 709 31.93 -8.55 -13.14
C PRO A 709 31.43 -8.69 -11.70
N TYR A 710 30.18 -8.25 -11.47
CA TYR A 710 29.50 -8.50 -10.21
C TYR A 710 29.14 -9.99 -10.11
N LYS A 711 29.50 -10.62 -9.01
CA LYS A 711 29.27 -12.07 -8.76
C LYS A 711 27.95 -12.29 -8.09
N LEU A 712 26.93 -12.63 -8.86
CA LEU A 712 25.60 -12.95 -8.36
C LEU A 712 25.57 -14.39 -7.83
N ASN A 713 25.03 -14.59 -6.62
CA ASN A 713 24.74 -15.91 -6.04
C ASN A 713 23.37 -15.86 -5.40
N MET A 714 22.51 -16.81 -5.74
CA MET A 714 21.14 -16.92 -5.22
C MET A 714 20.90 -18.37 -4.79
N GLU A 715 20.20 -18.55 -3.68
CA GLU A 715 19.84 -19.87 -3.14
C GLU A 715 18.33 -19.90 -2.88
N PHE A 716 17.67 -20.97 -3.29
CA PHE A 716 16.24 -21.18 -3.10
C PHE A 716 16.03 -21.98 -1.81
N ASP A 717 15.07 -21.55 -1.03
CA ASP A 717 14.68 -22.26 0.21
C ASP A 717 13.75 -23.44 -0.06
N THR A 718 13.09 -23.45 -1.21
CA THR A 718 12.11 -24.47 -1.61
C THR A 718 12.76 -25.83 -1.83
N ASP A 719 12.11 -26.87 -1.35
CA ASP A 719 12.39 -28.26 -1.68
C ASP A 719 11.60 -28.65 -2.94
N PHE A 720 12.31 -28.75 -4.07
CA PHE A 720 11.70 -29.08 -5.35
C PHE A 720 11.29 -30.55 -5.45
N ASN A 721 10.11 -30.81 -5.98
CA ASN A 721 9.65 -32.16 -6.30
C ASN A 721 10.46 -32.78 -7.44
N PRO A 722 10.57 -34.13 -7.52
CA PRO A 722 11.22 -34.78 -8.66
C PRO A 722 10.59 -34.34 -10.00
N GLY A 723 11.44 -33.93 -10.96
CA GLY A 723 10.97 -33.42 -12.25
C GLY A 723 12.04 -32.64 -13.01
N ASP A 724 11.67 -32.20 -14.21
CA ASP A 724 12.51 -31.38 -15.09
C ASP A 724 12.08 -29.91 -15.01
N TYR A 725 13.07 -29.03 -14.87
CA TYR A 725 12.88 -27.61 -14.66
C TYR A 725 13.80 -26.79 -15.58
N PHE A 726 13.50 -25.50 -15.69
CA PHE A 726 14.47 -24.51 -16.15
C PHE A 726 14.44 -23.28 -15.27
N ILE A 727 15.57 -22.59 -15.20
CA ILE A 727 15.75 -21.36 -14.45
C ILE A 727 16.20 -20.23 -15.37
N ALA A 728 15.65 -19.04 -15.19
CA ALA A 728 16.03 -17.86 -15.93
C ALA A 728 16.21 -16.66 -15.00
N LEU A 729 17.11 -15.76 -15.34
CA LEU A 729 17.34 -14.51 -14.60
C LEU A 729 16.60 -13.36 -15.27
N PHE A 730 15.89 -12.59 -14.45
CA PHE A 730 15.16 -11.39 -14.85
C PHE A 730 15.68 -10.16 -14.09
N TYR A 731 15.62 -9.01 -14.74
CA TYR A 731 15.64 -7.70 -14.09
C TYR A 731 14.21 -7.26 -13.86
N ILE A 732 13.90 -6.93 -12.60
CA ILE A 732 12.58 -6.44 -12.19
C ILE A 732 12.59 -4.91 -12.30
N ASN A 733 11.85 -4.40 -13.27
CA ASN A 733 11.59 -2.97 -13.45
C ASN A 733 10.08 -2.78 -13.53
N THR A 734 9.46 -2.75 -12.36
CA THR A 734 7.98 -2.73 -12.21
C THR A 734 7.34 -1.60 -13.04
N PRO A 735 6.31 -1.91 -13.89
CA PRO A 735 5.59 -3.19 -14.01
C PRO A 735 6.24 -4.23 -14.96
N ASN A 736 7.43 -3.98 -15.49
CA ASN A 736 8.06 -4.79 -16.51
C ASN A 736 9.10 -5.77 -15.94
N PHE A 737 9.23 -6.93 -16.63
CA PHE A 737 10.26 -7.92 -16.35
C PHE A 737 11.12 -8.08 -17.60
N THR A 738 12.42 -7.83 -17.48
CA THR A 738 13.35 -7.99 -18.59
C THR A 738 14.14 -9.28 -18.42
N LEU A 739 13.97 -10.24 -19.35
CA LEU A 739 14.75 -11.47 -19.36
C LEU A 739 16.22 -11.17 -19.68
N LEU A 740 17.12 -11.54 -18.79
CA LEU A 740 18.56 -11.29 -18.90
C LEU A 740 19.36 -12.47 -19.42
N THR A 741 18.84 -13.71 -19.28
CA THR A 741 19.59 -14.92 -19.62
C THR A 741 18.78 -15.87 -20.48
N ILE A 742 19.49 -16.69 -21.25
CA ILE A 742 18.90 -17.91 -21.80
C ILE A 742 18.62 -18.85 -20.64
N PRO A 743 17.41 -19.46 -20.55
CA PRO A 743 17.08 -20.40 -19.50
C PRO A 743 18.07 -21.56 -19.39
N LEU A 744 18.43 -21.93 -18.17
CA LEU A 744 19.28 -23.09 -17.86
C LEU A 744 18.41 -24.24 -17.36
N ASP A 745 18.61 -25.43 -17.91
CA ASP A 745 17.88 -26.63 -17.53
C ASP A 745 18.51 -27.29 -16.30
N PHE A 746 17.68 -27.85 -15.41
CA PHE A 746 18.09 -28.77 -14.35
C PHE A 746 16.98 -29.78 -14.05
N SER A 747 17.32 -30.85 -13.34
CA SER A 747 16.36 -31.84 -12.88
C SER A 747 16.50 -32.14 -11.39
N VAL A 748 15.44 -32.63 -10.78
CA VAL A 748 15.42 -33.12 -9.37
C VAL A 748 15.06 -34.59 -9.39
N SER A 749 15.87 -35.43 -8.75
CA SER A 749 15.66 -36.87 -8.70
C SER A 749 15.78 -37.44 -7.30
N THR A 750 15.07 -38.57 -7.05
CA THR A 750 15.13 -39.32 -5.78
C THR A 750 16.44 -40.07 -5.60
N ASN A 751 17.18 -40.35 -6.69
CA ASN A 751 18.48 -40.98 -6.71
C ASN A 751 19.38 -40.21 -7.70
N PRO A 752 20.13 -39.19 -7.24
CA PRO A 752 21.00 -38.44 -8.12
C PRO A 752 22.10 -39.33 -8.69
N THR A 753 22.04 -39.56 -10.00
CA THR A 753 23.15 -40.16 -10.75
C THR A 753 24.07 -39.03 -11.23
N SER A 754 24.51 -38.16 -10.36
CA SER A 754 25.16 -36.92 -10.73
C SER A 754 26.51 -37.09 -11.36
N ILE A 755 26.64 -36.61 -12.58
CA ILE A 755 27.91 -36.17 -13.14
C ILE A 755 28.05 -34.69 -12.74
N GLU A 756 28.88 -34.39 -11.78
CA GLU A 756 29.17 -33.01 -11.38
C GLU A 756 30.10 -32.37 -12.44
N VAL A 757 29.51 -31.61 -13.38
CA VAL A 757 30.28 -30.80 -14.33
C VAL A 757 30.49 -29.43 -13.70
N GLN A 758 31.66 -29.17 -13.16
CA GLN A 758 32.01 -27.81 -12.73
C GLN A 758 32.19 -26.91 -13.96
N PRO A 759 31.64 -25.66 -13.94
CA PRO A 759 31.87 -24.76 -15.06
C PRO A 759 33.37 -24.49 -15.22
N ALA A 760 33.92 -24.83 -16.37
CA ALA A 760 35.26 -24.44 -16.76
C ALA A 760 35.12 -23.33 -17.79
N GLY A 761 35.45 -22.09 -17.41
CA GLY A 761 35.50 -20.94 -18.32
C GLY A 761 36.94 -20.55 -18.59
N VAL A 762 37.30 -20.46 -19.85
CA VAL A 762 38.41 -19.63 -20.33
C VAL A 762 37.80 -18.61 -21.27
N ASP A 763 38.46 -17.45 -21.41
CA ASP A 763 37.93 -16.43 -22.33
C ASP A 763 37.56 -17.05 -23.67
N GLY A 764 36.26 -16.97 -24.00
CA GLY A 764 35.70 -17.48 -25.25
C GLY A 764 35.14 -18.90 -25.24
N LEU A 765 35.24 -19.68 -24.14
CA LEU A 765 34.67 -21.03 -24.05
C LEU A 765 34.04 -21.28 -22.69
N THR A 766 32.77 -21.66 -22.67
CA THR A 766 32.06 -22.14 -21.48
C THR A 766 31.56 -23.56 -21.71
N VAL A 767 31.80 -24.45 -20.74
CA VAL A 767 31.33 -25.84 -20.74
C VAL A 767 30.40 -26.04 -19.54
N CYS A 768 29.15 -26.47 -19.78
CA CYS A 768 28.15 -26.75 -18.76
C CYS A 768 27.54 -28.14 -18.95
N GLY A 769 27.09 -28.78 -17.88
CA GLY A 769 26.28 -29.99 -17.96
C GLY A 769 24.85 -29.70 -18.47
N ILE A 770 24.23 -30.69 -19.10
CA ILE A 770 22.79 -30.66 -19.43
C ILE A 770 22.08 -31.76 -18.67
N SER A 771 20.82 -31.49 -18.27
CA SER A 771 19.94 -32.46 -17.61
C SER A 771 19.91 -33.79 -18.37
N ASN A 772 20.15 -34.87 -17.71
CA ASN A 772 20.19 -36.30 -18.03
C ASN A 772 21.56 -36.95 -17.89
N GLY A 773 22.61 -36.24 -17.42
CA GLY A 773 23.93 -36.81 -17.14
C GLY A 773 24.77 -37.32 -18.35
N ASN A 774 24.14 -37.30 -19.55
CA ASN A 774 24.71 -37.88 -20.76
C ASN A 774 25.14 -36.82 -21.80
N ASN A 775 24.87 -35.55 -21.53
CA ASN A 775 25.20 -34.48 -22.41
C ASN A 775 25.90 -33.30 -21.70
N ILE A 776 26.81 -32.64 -22.41
CA ILE A 776 27.38 -31.36 -22.02
C ILE A 776 27.00 -30.30 -23.05
N ARG A 777 26.85 -29.07 -22.58
CA ARG A 777 26.62 -27.90 -23.43
C ARG A 777 27.89 -27.08 -23.50
N ILE A 778 28.25 -26.68 -24.69
CA ILE A 778 29.40 -25.84 -24.97
C ILE A 778 28.87 -24.54 -25.54
N LYS A 779 29.34 -23.42 -25.03
CA LYS A 779 29.14 -22.09 -25.63
C LYS A 779 30.47 -21.47 -25.96
N THR A 780 30.59 -20.95 -27.15
CA THR A 780 31.80 -20.27 -27.64
C THR A 780 31.49 -18.83 -28.03
N SER A 781 32.49 -17.95 -27.91
CA SER A 781 32.37 -16.56 -28.40
C SER A 781 32.22 -16.48 -29.93
N GLU A 782 32.76 -17.46 -30.64
CA GLU A 782 32.77 -17.54 -32.10
C GLU A 782 32.23 -18.87 -32.57
N LEU A 783 31.92 -18.97 -33.86
CA LEU A 783 31.39 -20.17 -34.48
C LEU A 783 32.38 -21.33 -34.41
N ALA A 784 32.03 -22.39 -33.67
CA ALA A 784 32.85 -23.58 -33.54
C ALA A 784 32.49 -24.60 -34.67
N ASN A 785 33.52 -25.28 -35.18
CA ASN A 785 33.40 -26.31 -36.21
C ASN A 785 33.81 -27.71 -35.76
N GLY A 786 34.48 -27.85 -34.60
CA GLY A 786 34.92 -29.13 -34.09
C GLY A 786 35.21 -29.13 -32.61
N VAL A 787 35.00 -30.28 -31.98
CA VAL A 787 35.32 -30.52 -30.57
C VAL A 787 36.02 -31.87 -30.40
N GLU A 788 37.00 -31.86 -29.49
CA GLU A 788 37.73 -33.08 -29.08
C GLU A 788 37.77 -33.10 -27.54
N ILE A 789 37.59 -34.28 -26.96
CA ILE A 789 37.70 -34.48 -25.49
C ILE A 789 38.85 -35.46 -25.27
N TYR A 790 39.73 -35.10 -24.32
CA TYR A 790 40.89 -35.88 -23.93
C TYR A 790 40.88 -36.21 -22.43
N THR A 791 41.37 -37.37 -22.05
CA THR A 791 41.74 -37.65 -20.65
C THR A 791 42.89 -36.72 -20.21
N ILE A 792 43.13 -36.59 -18.93
CA ILE A 792 44.26 -35.82 -18.41
C ILE A 792 45.62 -36.35 -18.83
N ASN A 793 45.70 -37.62 -19.27
CA ASN A 793 46.92 -38.28 -19.80
C ASN A 793 47.06 -38.12 -21.33
N GLY A 794 46.20 -37.30 -21.97
CA GLY A 794 46.27 -36.97 -23.40
C GLY A 794 45.61 -37.95 -24.33
N GLN A 795 44.91 -39.00 -23.85
CA GLN A 795 44.18 -39.92 -24.72
C GLN A 795 42.88 -39.28 -25.19
N LYS A 796 42.64 -39.23 -26.49
CA LYS A 796 41.39 -38.72 -27.07
C LYS A 796 40.26 -39.73 -26.85
N VAL A 797 39.14 -39.29 -26.23
CA VAL A 797 37.97 -40.10 -25.93
C VAL A 797 36.73 -39.73 -26.75
N LEU A 798 36.68 -38.51 -27.29
CA LEU A 798 35.62 -38.07 -28.16
C LEU A 798 36.17 -37.10 -29.21
N GLN A 799 35.61 -37.17 -30.45
CA GLN A 799 35.81 -36.19 -31.49
C GLN A 799 34.53 -36.03 -32.28
N GLU A 800 34.01 -34.83 -32.42
CA GLU A 800 32.81 -34.50 -33.19
C GLU A 800 32.99 -33.22 -33.99
N THR A 801 32.30 -33.18 -35.14
CA THR A 801 32.14 -31.96 -35.94
C THR A 801 30.90 -31.24 -35.42
N LEU A 802 31.04 -29.98 -35.11
CA LEU A 802 29.95 -29.18 -34.57
C LEU A 802 29.14 -28.53 -35.67
N THR A 803 27.82 -28.73 -35.69
CA THR A 803 26.90 -27.99 -36.54
C THR A 803 26.43 -26.72 -35.82
N PRO A 804 26.44 -25.56 -36.50
CA PRO A 804 26.11 -24.29 -35.88
C PRO A 804 24.71 -24.32 -35.23
N GLY A 805 24.66 -24.07 -33.93
CA GLY A 805 23.44 -23.82 -33.15
C GLY A 805 23.16 -22.33 -33.03
N VAL A 806 21.95 -21.97 -32.64
CA VAL A 806 21.60 -20.57 -32.36
C VAL A 806 22.44 -20.04 -31.18
N GLY A 807 23.17 -18.94 -31.40
CA GLY A 807 23.97 -18.29 -30.35
C GLY A 807 25.30 -18.99 -30.02
N ASN A 808 25.90 -19.76 -30.96
CA ASN A 808 27.15 -20.51 -30.77
C ASN A 808 27.11 -21.49 -29.58
N ILE A 809 25.98 -22.13 -29.39
CA ILE A 809 25.71 -23.13 -28.35
C ILE A 809 25.65 -24.51 -28.99
N TYR A 810 26.35 -25.47 -28.43
CA TYR A 810 26.45 -26.84 -28.94
C TYR A 810 26.18 -27.84 -27.81
N ASN A 811 25.44 -28.91 -28.14
CA ASN A 811 25.18 -30.00 -27.20
C ASN A 811 25.98 -31.23 -27.63
N LEU A 812 26.76 -31.80 -26.71
CA LEU A 812 27.56 -32.99 -26.96
C LEU A 812 27.06 -34.15 -26.12
N ASN A 813 26.95 -35.34 -26.73
CA ASN A 813 26.63 -36.55 -26.03
C ASN A 813 27.90 -37.17 -25.45
N VAL A 814 27.98 -37.30 -24.13
CA VAL A 814 29.11 -37.87 -23.38
C VAL A 814 28.74 -39.15 -22.60
N ALA A 815 27.58 -39.74 -22.92
CA ALA A 815 27.09 -40.97 -22.27
C ALA A 815 28.05 -42.11 -22.21
N ASN A 816 28.96 -42.22 -23.23
CA ASN A 816 29.95 -43.30 -23.33
C ASN A 816 31.31 -42.93 -22.73
N ILE A 817 31.43 -41.77 -22.09
CA ILE A 817 32.66 -41.35 -21.42
C ILE A 817 32.56 -41.66 -19.94
N SER A 818 33.56 -42.36 -19.39
CA SER A 818 33.62 -42.71 -17.97
C SER A 818 33.72 -41.48 -17.08
N LYS A 819 33.26 -41.60 -15.83
CA LYS A 819 33.44 -40.51 -14.87
C LYS A 819 34.93 -40.21 -14.68
N GLY A 820 35.28 -38.92 -14.73
CA GLY A 820 36.67 -38.50 -14.64
C GLY A 820 36.88 -37.02 -14.96
N VAL A 821 38.15 -36.60 -14.91
CA VAL A 821 38.54 -35.24 -15.30
C VAL A 821 39.09 -35.28 -16.71
N TYR A 822 38.62 -34.38 -17.55
CA TYR A 822 38.89 -34.32 -18.98
C TYR A 822 39.30 -32.91 -19.41
N ILE A 823 39.95 -32.83 -20.59
CA ILE A 823 40.26 -31.59 -21.26
C ILE A 823 39.40 -31.54 -22.54
N ILE A 824 38.59 -30.53 -22.71
CA ILE A 824 37.88 -30.26 -23.94
C ILE A 824 38.68 -29.26 -24.78
N VAL A 825 38.73 -29.52 -26.08
CA VAL A 825 39.39 -28.69 -27.08
C VAL A 825 38.34 -28.35 -28.10
N VAL A 826 38.04 -27.06 -28.28
CA VAL A 826 37.07 -26.58 -29.28
C VAL A 826 37.82 -25.77 -30.33
N ARG A 827 37.55 -26.06 -31.62
CA ARG A 827 38.10 -25.34 -32.76
C ARG A 827 37.02 -24.50 -33.40
N THR A 828 37.33 -23.26 -33.67
CA THR A 828 36.43 -22.34 -34.35
C THR A 828 36.70 -22.25 -35.84
N SER A 829 35.74 -21.77 -36.61
CA SER A 829 35.83 -21.63 -38.04
C SER A 829 36.88 -20.63 -38.52
N ASP A 830 37.29 -19.69 -37.67
CA ASP A 830 38.39 -18.74 -37.90
C ASP A 830 39.77 -19.26 -37.43
N GLY A 831 39.85 -20.53 -37.02
CA GLY A 831 41.10 -21.20 -36.70
C GLY A 831 41.57 -21.06 -35.23
N LYS A 832 40.81 -20.41 -34.38
CA LYS A 832 41.16 -20.35 -32.93
C LYS A 832 40.88 -21.68 -32.25
N VAL A 833 41.62 -21.95 -31.18
CA VAL A 833 41.54 -23.20 -30.41
C VAL A 833 41.36 -22.83 -28.93
N TYR A 834 40.20 -23.17 -28.37
CA TYR A 834 39.90 -23.04 -26.97
C TYR A 834 40.12 -24.36 -26.23
N ARG A 835 40.57 -24.29 -24.98
CA ARG A 835 40.79 -25.48 -24.16
C ARG A 835 40.25 -25.18 -22.76
N ALA A 836 39.52 -26.14 -22.22
CA ALA A 836 39.02 -26.06 -20.84
C ALA A 836 39.13 -27.42 -20.16
N LYS A 837 39.39 -27.42 -18.85
CA LYS A 837 39.38 -28.61 -18.02
C LYS A 837 37.97 -28.73 -17.41
N PHE A 838 37.36 -29.90 -17.53
CA PHE A 838 36.04 -30.17 -16.96
C PHE A 838 35.99 -31.58 -16.40
N ARG A 839 34.97 -31.86 -15.60
CA ARG A 839 34.74 -33.18 -14.97
C ARG A 839 33.41 -33.73 -15.44
N ILE A 840 33.43 -34.97 -15.87
CA ILE A 840 32.25 -35.80 -16.17
C ILE A 840 31.95 -36.67 -14.97
#